data_4de00ded70a775806e2a285ddeb41147
#
_entry.id   4de00ded70a775806e2a285ddeb41147
#
_cell.length_a   1.000
_cell.length_b   1.000
_cell.length_c   1.000
_cell.angle_alpha   90.00
_cell.angle_beta   90.00
_cell.angle_gamma   90.00
#
_symmetry.space_group_name_H-M   'P 1'
#
loop_
_entity.id
_entity.type
_entity.pdbx_description
1 polymer ?
#
loop_
_entity_poly.entity_id
_entity_poly.type
_entity_poly.pdbx_seq_one_letter_code
_entity_poly.pdbx_strand_id
1 'polypeptide(L)'
;MHTAAAGADALRLEPGEDGVAALVFDRPESRANFLSRATLEALNALLAEAERLAGEGRLRALVLRSARPGVFVAGVDLEELLRVRDAAEGAEHARRGQAVLRRLEQLPVPTFAAVDGACLGAGAELALACSYRLASDSPRTRIGLPEVQLGLVPALGGTVRLPRLIGVRAALDLVVTGRAVDAREAERLGLVDAVFPADGFDAAVRRFVDERLRRGRMRTGARRGVARRLVEDTAPGRRVVFARLRRELARAEGGGPAARRALETVADGIALPLDRAFEREAEALGELLAGPEARGLLHAFGLRQAARAGSAAAAAGIGRAAVLGAGRTGTGVACVLAAAGIPVRLRETRHAALLAGLERLRALFREGVRQRRLPRDEAGERAPAVVGTLGFGGFGTVDAVLEAVPDDAERRRAALREAEEHVRDDCLLVTTGVAGRVSEVQAACARPERVVGIHWVPPVAWGRLAEVARGEATSDAAAAAALALVRRAGRTPLAVRDAPGLLVERLRIPLVGEALRLLEEGAAVARVDGAMTGFGMALGPLRLADELGIARVARLSRHLAAELGERMRPAPLLAVIAGGRAAEEFTFYRYDRGEPRVSPRAAEALRGAVRAGGAEPDPAEMRSRMLLAMVAEAARALEEGVVDSAGAVDLAALLGLGFPAAEGGLLFYADRLGLAAVCAALDDLAARLGERFEPAPLLRRLAEEGRGFYGAAEAPAPPAEAVLLDMPAGG
;
A
#
# COMPACT_ATOMS: atom_id res chain seq x y z
N MET A 1 -15.17 -8.43 -25.53
CA MET A 1 -16.57 -7.99 -25.78
C MET A 1 -17.47 -8.47 -24.64
N HIS A 2 -17.37 -7.85 -23.43
CA HIS A 2 -18.31 -8.15 -22.30
C HIS A 2 -18.31 -7.01 -21.27
N THR A 3 -18.31 -5.74 -21.71
CA THR A 3 -18.23 -4.56 -20.80
C THR A 3 -19.45 -3.64 -20.82
N ALA A 4 -20.49 -3.95 -21.60
CA ALA A 4 -21.65 -3.05 -21.73
C ALA A 4 -22.85 -3.39 -20.82
N ALA A 5 -22.88 -4.55 -20.15
CA ALA A 5 -24.02 -5.00 -19.34
C ALA A 5 -23.85 -4.83 -17.81
N ALA A 6 -22.62 -4.70 -17.32
CA ALA A 6 -22.34 -4.75 -15.86
C ALA A 6 -22.77 -3.50 -15.06
N GLY A 7 -23.12 -2.40 -15.71
CA GLY A 7 -23.50 -1.17 -15.02
C GLY A 7 -25.00 -1.04 -14.71
N ALA A 8 -25.85 -1.63 -15.53
CA ALA A 8 -27.31 -1.54 -15.37
C ALA A 8 -27.83 -2.37 -14.18
N ASP A 9 -27.13 -3.47 -13.85
CA ASP A 9 -27.51 -4.36 -12.74
C ASP A 9 -26.99 -3.87 -11.36
N ALA A 10 -26.12 -2.85 -11.36
CA ALA A 10 -25.52 -2.33 -10.12
C ALA A 10 -26.40 -1.33 -9.35
N LEU A 11 -27.46 -0.83 -9.95
CA LEU A 11 -28.37 0.16 -9.40
C LEU A 11 -29.81 -0.20 -9.73
N ARG A 12 -30.70 -0.06 -8.75
CA ARG A 12 -32.14 -0.19 -8.97
C ARG A 12 -32.93 0.83 -8.17
N LEU A 13 -34.05 1.29 -8.71
CA LEU A 13 -35.03 2.12 -8.04
C LEU A 13 -36.17 1.23 -7.52
N GLU A 14 -36.36 1.19 -6.23
CA GLU A 14 -37.43 0.45 -5.55
C GLU A 14 -38.53 1.44 -5.10
N PRO A 15 -39.66 1.54 -5.78
CA PRO A 15 -40.72 2.42 -5.36
C PRO A 15 -41.40 1.88 -4.10
N GLY A 16 -41.70 2.75 -3.12
CA GLY A 16 -42.52 2.43 -1.96
C GLY A 16 -43.95 2.87 -2.17
N GLU A 17 -44.90 2.15 -1.59
CA GLU A 17 -46.38 2.43 -1.71
C GLU A 17 -46.77 3.81 -1.17
N ASP A 18 -45.99 4.38 -0.25
CA ASP A 18 -46.23 5.68 0.40
C ASP A 18 -45.48 6.85 -0.26
N GLY A 19 -44.93 6.63 -1.45
CA GLY A 19 -44.18 7.62 -2.21
C GLY A 19 -42.74 7.84 -1.74
N VAL A 20 -42.17 6.99 -0.87
CA VAL A 20 -40.76 6.97 -0.53
C VAL A 20 -40.08 5.88 -1.32
N ALA A 21 -39.25 6.24 -2.30
CA ALA A 21 -38.49 5.28 -3.08
C ALA A 21 -37.07 5.08 -2.51
N ALA A 22 -36.55 3.87 -2.69
CA ALA A 22 -35.14 3.57 -2.41
C ALA A 22 -34.34 3.44 -3.72
N LEU A 23 -33.22 4.12 -3.81
CA LEU A 23 -32.21 3.91 -4.84
C LEU A 23 -31.10 3.05 -4.23
N VAL A 24 -31.01 1.80 -4.70
CA VAL A 24 -30.21 0.76 -4.09
C VAL A 24 -28.98 0.48 -4.94
N PHE A 25 -27.80 0.66 -4.32
CA PHE A 25 -26.52 0.25 -4.87
C PHE A 25 -26.27 -1.23 -4.55
N ASP A 26 -26.12 -2.06 -5.57
CA ASP A 26 -25.88 -3.49 -5.42
C ASP A 26 -25.04 -4.00 -6.61
N ARG A 27 -23.74 -4.07 -6.44
CA ARG A 27 -22.83 -4.59 -7.44
C ARG A 27 -22.49 -6.06 -7.11
N PRO A 28 -23.19 -7.06 -7.70
CA PRO A 28 -23.09 -8.46 -7.28
C PRO A 28 -21.68 -9.04 -7.46
N GLU A 29 -20.94 -8.58 -8.45
CA GLU A 29 -19.61 -9.09 -8.82
C GLU A 29 -18.46 -8.50 -7.99
N SER A 30 -18.74 -7.48 -7.16
CA SER A 30 -17.74 -6.78 -6.36
C SER A 30 -18.06 -6.82 -4.87
N ARG A 31 -17.00 -6.78 -4.04
CA ARG A 31 -17.15 -6.62 -2.58
C ARG A 31 -17.56 -5.21 -2.17
N ALA A 32 -17.47 -4.24 -3.09
CA ALA A 32 -17.78 -2.84 -2.82
C ALA A 32 -18.56 -2.21 -3.98
N ASN A 33 -19.43 -1.27 -3.65
CA ASN A 33 -20.01 -0.36 -4.63
C ASN A 33 -19.02 0.75 -4.93
N PHE A 34 -18.87 1.12 -6.20
CA PHE A 34 -18.09 2.28 -6.66
C PHE A 34 -18.77 2.93 -7.86
N LEU A 35 -18.48 4.20 -8.10
CA LEU A 35 -19.00 4.95 -9.23
C LEU A 35 -18.08 4.76 -10.45
N SER A 36 -18.49 3.90 -11.39
CA SER A 36 -17.94 3.83 -12.74
C SER A 36 -18.74 4.74 -13.66
N ARG A 37 -18.25 4.95 -14.88
CA ARG A 37 -19.01 5.64 -15.94
C ARG A 37 -20.38 5.00 -16.16
N ALA A 38 -20.45 3.67 -16.27
CA ALA A 38 -21.70 2.95 -16.43
C ALA A 38 -22.66 3.14 -15.22
N THR A 39 -22.11 3.15 -14.00
CA THR A 39 -22.90 3.42 -12.79
C THR A 39 -23.44 4.86 -12.77
N LEU A 40 -22.63 5.84 -13.22
CA LEU A 40 -23.08 7.25 -13.33
C LEU A 40 -24.16 7.42 -14.42
N GLU A 41 -24.03 6.74 -15.54
CA GLU A 41 -25.05 6.72 -16.60
C GLU A 41 -26.38 6.10 -16.12
N ALA A 42 -26.30 4.97 -15.41
CA ALA A 42 -27.47 4.32 -14.80
C ALA A 42 -28.10 5.23 -13.72
N LEU A 43 -27.28 5.85 -12.86
CA LEU A 43 -27.76 6.81 -11.87
C LEU A 43 -28.50 7.98 -12.53
N ASN A 44 -27.93 8.53 -13.60
CA ASN A 44 -28.57 9.64 -14.33
C ASN A 44 -29.93 9.25 -14.93
N ALA A 45 -30.04 8.03 -15.46
CA ALA A 45 -31.32 7.51 -15.97
C ALA A 45 -32.38 7.32 -14.86
N LEU A 46 -31.95 6.76 -13.71
CA LEU A 46 -32.84 6.58 -12.55
C LEU A 46 -33.26 7.90 -11.90
N LEU A 47 -32.39 8.92 -11.93
CA LEU A 47 -32.74 10.27 -11.49
C LEU A 47 -33.78 10.92 -12.41
N ALA A 48 -33.72 10.67 -13.74
CA ALA A 48 -34.76 11.13 -14.67
C ALA A 48 -36.11 10.50 -14.36
N GLU A 49 -36.14 9.24 -14.01
CA GLU A 49 -37.36 8.53 -13.59
C GLU A 49 -37.86 9.08 -12.25
N ALA A 50 -36.97 9.34 -11.29
CA ALA A 50 -37.31 9.95 -10.01
C ALA A 50 -37.92 11.36 -10.19
N GLU A 51 -37.37 12.18 -11.10
CA GLU A 51 -37.92 13.49 -11.46
C GLU A 51 -39.35 13.36 -12.05
N ARG A 52 -39.55 12.43 -12.95
CA ARG A 52 -40.88 12.13 -13.55
C ARG A 52 -41.89 11.74 -12.47
N LEU A 53 -41.52 10.79 -11.60
CA LEU A 53 -42.40 10.33 -10.50
C LEU A 53 -42.68 11.45 -9.50
N ALA A 54 -41.72 12.32 -9.23
CA ALA A 54 -41.94 13.51 -8.38
C ALA A 54 -42.89 14.50 -9.03
N GLY A 55 -42.76 14.76 -10.33
CA GLY A 55 -43.71 15.62 -11.09
C GLY A 55 -45.10 15.08 -11.14
N GLU A 56 -45.31 13.75 -11.12
CA GLU A 56 -46.61 13.07 -11.01
C GLU A 56 -47.15 13.01 -9.58
N GLY A 57 -46.44 13.53 -8.57
CA GLY A 57 -46.80 13.44 -7.16
C GLY A 57 -46.70 12.04 -6.55
N ARG A 58 -46.09 11.09 -7.26
CA ARG A 58 -45.89 9.69 -6.85
C ARG A 58 -44.61 9.47 -6.05
N LEU A 59 -43.63 10.39 -6.11
CA LEU A 59 -42.45 10.40 -5.30
C LEU A 59 -42.46 11.58 -4.33
N ARG A 60 -42.26 11.31 -3.04
CA ARG A 60 -42.21 12.30 -1.95
C ARG A 60 -40.85 12.41 -1.31
N ALA A 61 -40.04 11.35 -1.40
CA ALA A 61 -38.68 11.29 -0.92
C ALA A 61 -37.86 10.17 -1.63
N LEU A 62 -36.57 10.37 -1.77
CA LEU A 62 -35.62 9.38 -2.32
C LEU A 62 -34.59 9.03 -1.26
N VAL A 63 -34.44 7.73 -0.94
CA VAL A 63 -33.41 7.21 -0.01
C VAL A 63 -32.36 6.45 -0.79
N LEU A 64 -31.11 6.90 -0.73
CA LEU A 64 -29.96 6.19 -1.30
C LEU A 64 -29.41 5.22 -0.25
N ARG A 65 -29.32 3.95 -0.59
CA ARG A 65 -28.82 2.89 0.31
C ARG A 65 -27.98 1.85 -0.43
N SER A 66 -27.23 1.08 0.29
CA SER A 66 -26.46 -0.06 -0.22
C SER A 66 -27.10 -1.38 0.17
N ALA A 67 -27.10 -2.36 -0.72
CA ALA A 67 -27.40 -3.76 -0.40
C ALA A 67 -26.16 -4.52 0.07
N ARG A 68 -24.95 -3.91 0.02
CA ARG A 68 -23.69 -4.53 0.42
C ARG A 68 -23.38 -4.26 1.89
N PRO A 69 -23.26 -5.31 2.74
CA PRO A 69 -22.99 -5.12 4.16
C PRO A 69 -21.64 -4.44 4.41
N GLY A 70 -21.64 -3.37 5.21
CA GLY A 70 -20.44 -2.67 5.63
C GLY A 70 -19.80 -1.75 4.57
N VAL A 71 -20.46 -1.54 3.42
CA VAL A 71 -20.02 -0.59 2.38
C VAL A 71 -21.24 0.15 1.83
N PHE A 72 -21.22 1.47 1.90
CA PHE A 72 -22.18 2.32 1.19
C PHE A 72 -21.72 2.48 -0.27
N VAL A 73 -20.77 3.37 -0.54
CA VAL A 73 -20.05 3.51 -1.82
C VAL A 73 -18.61 3.90 -1.51
N ALA A 74 -17.64 3.19 -2.09
CA ALA A 74 -16.23 3.30 -1.74
C ALA A 74 -15.36 3.85 -2.90
N GLY A 75 -15.74 5.00 -3.46
CA GLY A 75 -14.95 5.73 -4.45
C GLY A 75 -15.40 5.54 -5.89
N VAL A 76 -14.47 5.73 -6.82
CA VAL A 76 -14.64 5.61 -8.27
C VAL A 76 -13.92 4.38 -8.81
N ASP A 77 -14.18 4.04 -10.08
CA ASP A 77 -13.41 3.03 -10.80
C ASP A 77 -12.02 3.56 -11.13
N LEU A 78 -11.00 2.95 -10.53
CA LEU A 78 -9.60 3.39 -10.70
C LEU A 78 -9.03 3.00 -12.07
N GLU A 79 -9.54 1.93 -12.71
CA GLU A 79 -9.10 1.55 -14.05
C GLU A 79 -9.53 2.59 -15.08
N GLU A 80 -10.70 3.21 -14.89
CA GLU A 80 -11.15 4.32 -15.72
C GLU A 80 -10.24 5.54 -15.57
N LEU A 81 -9.81 5.86 -14.34
CA LEU A 81 -8.88 6.98 -14.10
C LEU A 81 -7.49 6.75 -14.72
N LEU A 82 -6.99 5.51 -14.68
CA LEU A 82 -5.70 5.15 -15.30
C LEU A 82 -5.72 5.27 -16.82
N ARG A 83 -6.89 5.22 -17.47
CA ARG A 83 -7.05 5.38 -18.93
C ARG A 83 -7.11 6.85 -19.38
N VAL A 84 -7.24 7.80 -18.46
CA VAL A 84 -7.23 9.23 -18.76
C VAL A 84 -5.86 9.62 -19.30
N ARG A 85 -5.84 10.23 -20.49
CA ARG A 85 -4.60 10.54 -21.22
C ARG A 85 -4.04 11.92 -20.92
N ASP A 86 -4.91 12.89 -20.73
CA ASP A 86 -4.54 14.29 -20.56
C ASP A 86 -5.45 15.04 -19.57
N ALA A 87 -5.07 16.28 -19.25
CA ALA A 87 -5.79 17.11 -18.31
C ALA A 87 -7.22 17.46 -18.76
N ALA A 88 -7.45 17.62 -20.07
CA ALA A 88 -8.76 17.95 -20.61
C ALA A 88 -9.75 16.79 -20.46
N GLU A 89 -9.30 15.57 -20.75
CA GLU A 89 -10.08 14.35 -20.57
C GLU A 89 -10.39 14.11 -19.08
N GLY A 90 -9.41 14.36 -18.18
CA GLY A 90 -9.60 14.25 -16.73
C GLY A 90 -10.62 15.27 -16.20
N ALA A 91 -10.55 16.52 -16.63
CA ALA A 91 -11.51 17.55 -16.28
C ALA A 91 -12.92 17.21 -16.80
N GLU A 92 -13.03 16.68 -18.03
CA GLU A 92 -14.30 16.25 -18.59
C GLU A 92 -14.92 15.06 -17.82
N HIS A 93 -14.08 14.14 -17.35
CA HIS A 93 -14.52 13.04 -16.47
C HIS A 93 -15.16 13.58 -15.19
N ALA A 94 -14.54 14.58 -14.55
CA ALA A 94 -15.10 15.25 -13.38
C ALA A 94 -16.44 15.96 -13.69
N ARG A 95 -16.51 16.74 -14.78
CA ARG A 95 -17.71 17.48 -15.18
C ARG A 95 -18.93 16.57 -15.36
N ARG A 96 -18.74 15.40 -15.98
CA ARG A 96 -19.82 14.39 -16.16
C ARG A 96 -20.35 13.90 -14.81
N GLY A 97 -19.47 13.54 -13.89
CA GLY A 97 -19.89 13.11 -12.55
C GLY A 97 -20.55 14.24 -11.75
N GLN A 98 -19.99 15.46 -11.81
CA GLN A 98 -20.57 16.64 -11.17
C GLN A 98 -21.98 16.93 -11.70
N ALA A 99 -22.22 16.82 -13.00
CA ALA A 99 -23.55 17.03 -13.60
C ALA A 99 -24.59 16.06 -13.03
N VAL A 100 -24.26 14.77 -12.89
CA VAL A 100 -25.15 13.77 -12.31
C VAL A 100 -25.44 14.07 -10.84
N LEU A 101 -24.42 14.41 -10.04
CA LEU A 101 -24.63 14.73 -8.62
C LEU A 101 -25.36 16.06 -8.42
N ARG A 102 -25.18 17.03 -9.30
CA ARG A 102 -25.99 18.27 -9.28
C ARG A 102 -27.44 18.00 -9.61
N ARG A 103 -27.74 17.07 -10.52
CA ARG A 103 -29.12 16.64 -10.79
C ARG A 103 -29.76 16.02 -9.55
N LEU A 104 -29.05 15.16 -8.82
CA LEU A 104 -29.51 14.61 -7.54
C LEU A 104 -29.81 15.72 -6.52
N GLU A 105 -28.92 16.72 -6.40
CA GLU A 105 -29.07 17.87 -5.49
C GLU A 105 -30.31 18.73 -5.83
N GLN A 106 -30.67 18.80 -7.10
CA GLN A 106 -31.78 19.62 -7.63
C GLN A 106 -33.11 18.87 -7.68
N LEU A 107 -33.20 17.61 -7.27
CA LEU A 107 -34.47 16.88 -7.22
C LEU A 107 -35.51 17.67 -6.42
N PRO A 108 -36.77 17.75 -6.91
CA PRO A 108 -37.83 18.53 -6.25
C PRO A 108 -38.33 17.92 -4.93
N VAL A 109 -37.84 16.73 -4.57
CA VAL A 109 -38.11 16.00 -3.33
C VAL A 109 -36.90 15.87 -2.45
N PRO A 110 -37.01 15.75 -1.12
CA PRO A 110 -35.86 15.53 -0.25
C PRO A 110 -35.19 14.18 -0.53
N THR A 111 -33.86 14.20 -0.53
CA THR A 111 -33.00 13.04 -0.74
C THR A 111 -32.23 12.70 0.53
N PHE A 112 -32.09 11.40 0.83
CA PHE A 112 -31.45 10.91 2.06
C PHE A 112 -30.37 9.89 1.71
N ALA A 113 -29.14 10.11 2.16
CA ALA A 113 -28.10 9.11 2.12
C ALA A 113 -28.13 8.29 3.42
N ALA A 114 -28.45 7.00 3.33
CA ALA A 114 -28.44 6.04 4.43
C ALA A 114 -27.09 5.31 4.43
N VAL A 115 -26.13 5.82 5.19
CA VAL A 115 -24.73 5.37 5.20
C VAL A 115 -24.54 4.29 6.26
N ASP A 116 -24.42 3.04 5.82
CA ASP A 116 -24.00 1.91 6.66
C ASP A 116 -22.71 1.29 6.11
N GLY A 117 -21.60 1.57 6.77
CA GLY A 117 -20.27 1.13 6.34
C GLY A 117 -19.43 2.20 5.63
N ALA A 118 -18.49 1.76 4.77
CA ALA A 118 -17.54 2.65 4.09
C ALA A 118 -18.24 3.59 3.09
N CYS A 119 -18.07 4.90 3.27
CA CYS A 119 -18.57 5.99 2.43
C CYS A 119 -17.40 6.91 2.09
N LEU A 120 -16.65 6.55 1.05
CA LEU A 120 -15.34 7.14 0.78
C LEU A 120 -15.27 7.76 -0.62
N GLY A 121 -14.54 8.86 -0.75
CA GLY A 121 -14.32 9.53 -2.03
C GLY A 121 -15.64 9.92 -2.69
N ALA A 122 -15.84 9.51 -3.94
CA ALA A 122 -17.07 9.77 -4.69
C ALA A 122 -18.35 9.31 -3.95
N GLY A 123 -18.27 8.30 -3.07
CA GLY A 123 -19.38 7.90 -2.21
C GLY A 123 -19.72 8.97 -1.16
N ALA A 124 -18.73 9.62 -0.59
CA ALA A 124 -18.93 10.74 0.31
C ALA A 124 -19.46 11.96 -0.47
N GLU A 125 -18.99 12.20 -1.68
CA GLU A 125 -19.47 13.28 -2.56
C GLU A 125 -20.93 13.05 -2.99
N LEU A 126 -21.31 11.79 -3.26
CA LEU A 126 -22.70 11.39 -3.50
C LEU A 126 -23.59 11.69 -2.27
N ALA A 127 -23.11 11.32 -1.07
CA ALA A 127 -23.83 11.62 0.16
C ALA A 127 -23.94 13.14 0.41
N LEU A 128 -22.90 13.92 0.09
CA LEU A 128 -22.91 15.38 0.18
C LEU A 128 -23.90 16.04 -0.78
N ALA A 129 -24.23 15.41 -1.90
CA ALA A 129 -25.25 15.88 -2.84
C ALA A 129 -26.68 15.61 -2.36
N CYS A 130 -26.88 14.75 -1.34
CA CYS A 130 -28.21 14.52 -0.75
C CYS A 130 -28.62 15.64 0.20
N SER A 131 -29.93 15.82 0.38
CA SER A 131 -30.50 16.78 1.35
C SER A 131 -30.12 16.43 2.79
N TYR A 132 -30.13 15.14 3.14
CA TYR A 132 -29.80 14.60 4.47
C TYR A 132 -28.85 13.42 4.38
N ARG A 133 -27.99 13.26 5.39
CA ARG A 133 -27.00 12.18 5.55
C ARG A 133 -27.23 11.52 6.90
N LEU A 134 -27.55 10.25 6.90
CA LEU A 134 -27.82 9.44 8.09
C LEU A 134 -26.76 8.35 8.16
N ALA A 135 -26.16 8.13 9.32
CA ALA A 135 -25.10 7.15 9.47
C ALA A 135 -25.45 6.09 10.54
N SER A 136 -25.03 4.83 10.31
CA SER A 136 -25.04 3.81 11.35
C SER A 136 -23.83 3.99 12.29
N ASP A 137 -23.97 3.61 13.56
CA ASP A 137 -22.85 3.61 14.52
C ASP A 137 -21.96 2.35 14.40
N SER A 138 -22.11 1.59 13.33
CA SER A 138 -21.25 0.45 13.02
C SER A 138 -19.77 0.86 13.03
N PRO A 139 -18.86 0.08 13.62
CA PRO A 139 -17.42 0.35 13.56
C PRO A 139 -16.87 0.33 12.12
N ARG A 140 -17.60 -0.24 11.16
CA ARG A 140 -17.27 -0.22 9.74
C ARG A 140 -17.67 1.09 9.05
N THR A 141 -18.52 1.90 9.66
CA THR A 141 -18.95 3.19 9.09
C THR A 141 -17.81 4.18 9.18
N ARG A 142 -17.30 4.54 8.01
CA ARG A 142 -16.20 5.50 7.82
C ARG A 142 -16.56 6.44 6.67
N ILE A 143 -16.49 7.73 6.90
CA ILE A 143 -16.84 8.77 5.92
C ILE A 143 -15.63 9.67 5.70
N GLY A 144 -15.20 9.86 4.45
CA GLY A 144 -14.03 10.67 4.14
C GLY A 144 -13.75 10.85 2.66
N LEU A 145 -12.79 11.71 2.35
CA LEU A 145 -12.34 12.08 1.00
C LEU A 145 -10.84 11.77 0.86
N PRO A 146 -10.47 10.49 0.60
CA PRO A 146 -9.07 10.04 0.61
C PRO A 146 -8.31 10.30 -0.69
N GLU A 147 -8.84 11.05 -1.65
CA GLU A 147 -8.31 11.26 -2.99
C GLU A 147 -6.86 11.76 -2.99
N VAL A 148 -6.47 12.60 -2.02
CA VAL A 148 -5.09 13.10 -1.91
C VAL A 148 -4.07 12.00 -1.64
N GLN A 149 -4.48 10.89 -1.05
CA GLN A 149 -3.63 9.71 -0.84
C GLN A 149 -3.35 8.95 -2.16
N LEU A 150 -4.14 9.25 -3.21
CA LEU A 150 -3.97 8.77 -4.57
C LEU A 150 -3.38 9.84 -5.51
N GLY A 151 -2.89 10.95 -4.96
CA GLY A 151 -2.36 12.06 -5.74
C GLY A 151 -3.43 12.90 -6.44
N LEU A 152 -4.69 12.80 -6.02
CA LEU A 152 -5.85 13.45 -6.64
C LEU A 152 -6.53 14.43 -5.67
N VAL A 153 -7.51 15.16 -6.18
CA VAL A 153 -8.46 15.93 -5.37
C VAL A 153 -9.86 15.33 -5.50
N PRO A 154 -10.75 15.48 -4.50
CA PRO A 154 -12.18 15.23 -4.68
C PRO A 154 -12.68 16.04 -5.86
N ALA A 155 -13.45 15.43 -6.76
CA ALA A 155 -13.78 16.08 -8.03
C ALA A 155 -15.24 15.97 -8.47
N LEU A 156 -16.10 15.38 -7.62
CA LEU A 156 -17.55 15.33 -7.85
C LEU A 156 -18.32 16.33 -6.98
N GLY A 157 -17.60 17.34 -6.46
CA GLY A 157 -18.15 18.44 -5.65
C GLY A 157 -17.73 18.39 -4.18
N GLY A 158 -16.78 17.53 -3.81
CA GLY A 158 -16.30 17.40 -2.43
C GLY A 158 -15.62 18.66 -1.92
N THR A 159 -14.75 19.27 -2.72
CA THR A 159 -14.07 20.53 -2.37
C THR A 159 -15.03 21.73 -2.38
N VAL A 160 -16.17 21.60 -3.05
CA VAL A 160 -17.19 22.66 -3.16
C VAL A 160 -18.23 22.53 -2.03
N ARG A 161 -18.81 21.33 -1.81
CA ARG A 161 -19.91 21.11 -0.87
C ARG A 161 -19.44 21.02 0.58
N LEU A 162 -18.35 20.28 0.83
CA LEU A 162 -17.91 20.03 2.20
C LEU A 162 -17.55 21.29 2.98
N PRO A 163 -16.76 22.26 2.45
CA PRO A 163 -16.45 23.49 3.17
C PRO A 163 -17.69 24.36 3.48
N ARG A 164 -18.69 24.31 2.61
CA ARG A 164 -19.96 25.02 2.80
C ARG A 164 -20.83 24.36 3.86
N LEU A 165 -20.74 23.04 4.01
CA LEU A 165 -21.51 22.27 5.00
C LEU A 165 -20.88 22.35 6.40
N ILE A 166 -19.60 21.98 6.56
CA ILE A 166 -18.95 21.84 7.88
C ILE A 166 -17.95 22.96 8.22
N GLY A 167 -17.73 23.92 7.31
CA GLY A 167 -16.77 25.03 7.45
C GLY A 167 -15.40 24.67 6.88
N VAL A 168 -14.61 25.73 6.57
CA VAL A 168 -13.35 25.63 5.82
C VAL A 168 -12.31 24.81 6.53
N ARG A 169 -12.09 25.06 7.83
CA ARG A 169 -11.01 24.38 8.59
C ARG A 169 -11.27 22.88 8.74
N ALA A 170 -12.49 22.48 9.09
CA ALA A 170 -12.83 21.07 9.24
C ALA A 170 -12.83 20.34 7.89
N ALA A 171 -13.29 21.00 6.83
CA ALA A 171 -13.27 20.43 5.49
C ALA A 171 -11.83 20.23 5.00
N LEU A 172 -10.94 21.20 5.19
CA LEU A 172 -9.54 21.09 4.79
C LEU A 172 -8.80 20.02 5.58
N ASP A 173 -9.09 19.83 6.87
CA ASP A 173 -8.53 18.72 7.64
C ASP A 173 -8.86 17.37 6.98
N LEU A 174 -10.09 17.15 6.54
CA LEU A 174 -10.50 15.92 5.86
C LEU A 174 -9.94 15.79 4.43
N VAL A 175 -10.00 16.89 3.65
CA VAL A 175 -9.61 16.85 2.23
C VAL A 175 -8.09 16.76 2.06
N VAL A 176 -7.30 17.53 2.86
CA VAL A 176 -5.84 17.60 2.71
C VAL A 176 -5.13 16.38 3.31
N THR A 177 -5.70 15.78 4.36
CA THR A 177 -5.14 14.56 4.96
C THR A 177 -5.68 13.28 4.34
N GLY A 178 -6.84 13.35 3.69
CA GLY A 178 -7.55 12.19 3.18
C GLY A 178 -8.04 11.23 4.27
N ARG A 179 -8.11 11.69 5.53
CA ARG A 179 -8.58 10.84 6.63
C ARG A 179 -10.08 10.63 6.59
N ALA A 180 -10.52 9.45 7.02
CA ALA A 180 -11.92 9.14 7.24
C ALA A 180 -12.28 9.24 8.73
N VAL A 181 -13.50 9.70 9.01
CA VAL A 181 -14.07 9.84 10.36
C VAL A 181 -15.11 8.75 10.62
N ASP A 182 -15.33 8.39 11.88
CA ASP A 182 -16.44 7.54 12.28
C ASP A 182 -17.76 8.34 12.32
N ALA A 183 -18.88 7.62 12.49
CA ALA A 183 -20.21 8.22 12.46
C ALA A 183 -20.39 9.32 13.51
N ARG A 184 -19.89 9.12 14.74
CA ARG A 184 -20.02 10.10 15.82
C ARG A 184 -19.15 11.33 15.62
N GLU A 185 -17.96 11.19 15.08
CA GLU A 185 -17.13 12.34 14.69
C GLU A 185 -17.79 13.09 13.53
N ALA A 186 -18.34 12.37 12.54
CA ALA A 186 -19.08 12.97 11.43
C ALA A 186 -20.28 13.79 11.91
N GLU A 187 -21.05 13.31 12.90
CA GLU A 187 -22.15 14.04 13.53
C GLU A 187 -21.67 15.31 14.25
N ARG A 188 -20.59 15.19 15.05
CA ARG A 188 -20.01 16.37 15.75
C ARG A 188 -19.50 17.44 14.78
N LEU A 189 -18.97 17.05 13.64
CA LEU A 189 -18.54 17.96 12.58
C LEU A 189 -19.73 18.56 11.81
N GLY A 190 -20.93 17.97 11.89
CA GLY A 190 -22.10 18.31 11.10
C GLY A 190 -22.03 17.77 9.65
N LEU A 191 -21.19 16.76 9.43
CA LEU A 191 -21.09 16.05 8.16
C LEU A 191 -22.29 15.13 7.95
N VAL A 192 -22.80 14.52 9.02
CA VAL A 192 -24.08 13.77 9.03
C VAL A 192 -25.09 14.45 9.93
N ASP A 193 -26.38 14.27 9.61
CA ASP A 193 -27.51 14.92 10.26
C ASP A 193 -28.03 14.12 11.47
N ALA A 194 -27.82 12.80 11.49
CA ALA A 194 -28.12 11.92 12.61
C ALA A 194 -27.33 10.60 12.54
N VAL A 195 -27.08 10.02 13.71
CA VAL A 195 -26.47 8.69 13.87
C VAL A 195 -27.45 7.78 14.58
N PHE A 196 -27.61 6.56 14.06
CA PHE A 196 -28.49 5.53 14.59
C PHE A 196 -27.74 4.23 14.88
N PRO A 197 -28.23 3.38 15.80
CA PRO A 197 -27.68 2.05 15.99
C PRO A 197 -27.66 1.24 14.68
N ALA A 198 -26.61 0.47 14.47
CA ALA A 198 -26.50 -0.41 13.30
C ALA A 198 -27.64 -1.44 13.28
N ASP A 199 -27.99 -1.96 14.46
CA ASP A 199 -29.17 -2.82 14.62
C ASP A 199 -30.44 -1.99 14.44
N GLY A 200 -31.23 -2.36 13.44
CA GLY A 200 -32.47 -1.65 13.10
C GLY A 200 -32.27 -0.32 12.37
N PHE A 201 -31.11 -0.13 11.72
CA PHE A 201 -30.75 1.10 11.00
C PHE A 201 -31.80 1.51 9.96
N ASP A 202 -32.25 0.58 9.11
CA ASP A 202 -33.23 0.85 8.06
C ASP A 202 -34.57 1.37 8.64
N ALA A 203 -35.02 0.78 9.74
CA ALA A 203 -36.25 1.24 10.43
C ALA A 203 -36.06 2.64 11.05
N ALA A 204 -34.85 2.95 11.56
CA ALA A 204 -34.54 4.27 12.09
C ALA A 204 -34.49 5.33 10.98
N VAL A 205 -33.85 5.00 9.85
CA VAL A 205 -33.85 5.84 8.64
C VAL A 205 -35.27 6.12 8.20
N ARG A 206 -36.10 5.08 8.12
CA ARG A 206 -37.51 5.25 7.73
C ARG A 206 -38.26 6.20 8.64
N ARG A 207 -38.16 6.04 9.97
CA ARG A 207 -38.81 6.97 10.94
C ARG A 207 -38.30 8.40 10.77
N PHE A 208 -37.03 8.59 10.50
CA PHE A 208 -36.47 9.92 10.26
C PHE A 208 -37.01 10.55 8.99
N VAL A 209 -37.12 9.79 7.89
CA VAL A 209 -37.75 10.26 6.63
C VAL A 209 -39.18 10.68 6.86
N ASP A 210 -40.01 9.86 7.52
CA ASP A 210 -41.40 10.16 7.82
C ASP A 210 -41.55 11.43 8.69
N GLU A 211 -40.66 11.61 9.66
CA GLU A 211 -40.64 12.82 10.49
C GLU A 211 -40.28 14.06 9.65
N ARG A 212 -39.30 13.96 8.73
CA ARG A 212 -38.95 15.09 7.85
C ARG A 212 -40.05 15.46 6.87
N LEU A 213 -40.75 14.48 6.32
CA LEU A 213 -41.90 14.70 5.44
C LEU A 213 -43.05 15.39 6.13
N ARG A 214 -43.25 15.12 7.45
CA ARG A 214 -44.29 15.80 8.25
C ARG A 214 -43.92 17.21 8.70
N ARG A 215 -42.62 17.42 9.10
CA ARG A 215 -42.15 18.68 9.72
C ARG A 215 -41.55 19.69 8.74
N GLY A 216 -41.36 19.30 7.47
CA GLY A 216 -40.69 20.13 6.47
C GLY A 216 -39.16 20.16 6.60
N ARG A 217 -38.54 20.96 5.74
CA ARG A 217 -37.07 21.07 5.66
C ARG A 217 -36.46 21.65 6.95
N MET A 218 -35.49 20.95 7.55
CA MET A 218 -34.57 21.52 8.54
C MET A 218 -33.33 22.06 7.86
N ARG A 219 -32.67 23.04 8.49
CA ARG A 219 -31.34 23.47 8.09
C ARG A 219 -30.36 22.36 8.45
N THR A 220 -29.66 21.83 7.43
CA THR A 220 -28.57 20.85 7.57
C THR A 220 -27.23 21.58 7.81
N GLY A 221 -26.28 20.89 8.41
CA GLY A 221 -24.92 21.40 8.65
C GLY A 221 -24.63 21.82 10.10
N ALA A 222 -23.34 21.97 10.38
CA ALA A 222 -22.85 22.25 11.73
C ALA A 222 -23.43 23.56 12.31
N ARG A 223 -23.86 23.53 13.56
CA ARG A 223 -24.08 24.75 14.36
C ARG A 223 -22.73 25.39 14.71
N ARG A 224 -22.22 26.21 13.79
CA ARG A 224 -20.95 26.92 13.98
C ARG A 224 -21.14 28.09 14.95
N GLY A 225 -20.25 28.22 15.96
CA GLY A 225 -20.25 29.36 16.87
C GLY A 225 -20.00 30.69 16.13
N VAL A 226 -20.49 31.81 16.67
CA VAL A 226 -20.39 33.13 16.05
C VAL A 226 -18.95 33.53 15.71
N ALA A 227 -18.01 33.28 16.61
CA ALA A 227 -16.57 33.57 16.40
C ALA A 227 -15.99 32.82 15.18
N ARG A 228 -16.38 31.55 15.02
CA ARG A 228 -15.94 30.72 13.88
C ARG A 228 -16.54 31.24 12.56
N ARG A 229 -17.81 31.66 12.58
CA ARG A 229 -18.45 32.28 11.41
C ARG A 229 -17.74 33.57 10.99
N LEU A 230 -17.41 34.43 11.94
CA LEU A 230 -16.70 35.69 11.67
C LEU A 230 -15.34 35.43 11.01
N VAL A 231 -14.63 34.37 11.38
CA VAL A 231 -13.34 34.03 10.82
C VAL A 231 -13.47 33.31 9.46
N GLU A 232 -14.37 32.33 9.34
CA GLU A 232 -14.45 31.49 8.14
C GLU A 232 -15.35 32.07 7.02
N ASP A 233 -16.38 32.86 7.38
CA ASP A 233 -17.33 33.41 6.42
C ASP A 233 -16.93 34.79 5.88
N THR A 234 -15.88 35.43 6.45
CA THR A 234 -15.35 36.72 5.98
C THR A 234 -14.10 36.56 5.13
N ALA A 235 -13.90 37.41 4.13
CA ALA A 235 -12.74 37.36 3.28
C ALA A 235 -11.39 37.56 4.03
N PRO A 236 -11.27 38.52 4.98
CA PRO A 236 -10.04 38.65 5.79
C PRO A 236 -9.75 37.42 6.67
N GLY A 237 -10.79 36.89 7.32
CA GLY A 237 -10.66 35.71 8.18
C GLY A 237 -10.23 34.48 7.40
N ARG A 238 -10.83 34.24 6.22
CA ARG A 238 -10.40 33.15 5.31
C ARG A 238 -8.94 33.29 4.89
N ARG A 239 -8.47 34.51 4.58
CA ARG A 239 -7.05 34.72 4.23
C ARG A 239 -6.10 34.26 5.35
N VAL A 240 -6.44 34.56 6.61
CA VAL A 240 -5.65 34.12 7.78
C VAL A 240 -5.66 32.59 7.92
N VAL A 241 -6.83 31.96 7.79
CA VAL A 241 -6.97 30.50 7.87
C VAL A 241 -6.13 29.81 6.79
N PHE A 242 -6.26 30.23 5.53
CA PHE A 242 -5.51 29.63 4.42
C PHE A 242 -4.00 29.89 4.52
N ALA A 243 -3.59 31.09 4.93
CA ALA A 243 -2.15 31.38 5.12
C ALA A 243 -1.53 30.50 6.21
N ARG A 244 -2.28 30.24 7.28
CA ARG A 244 -1.84 29.32 8.35
C ARG A 244 -1.73 27.89 7.85
N LEU A 245 -2.75 27.39 7.18
CA LEU A 245 -2.79 26.02 6.67
C LEU A 245 -1.72 25.76 5.59
N ARG A 246 -1.45 26.75 4.70
CA ARG A 246 -0.31 26.68 3.77
C ARG A 246 1.03 26.51 4.50
N ARG A 247 1.25 27.24 5.62
CA ARG A 247 2.47 27.10 6.42
C ARG A 247 2.54 25.75 7.15
N GLU A 248 1.43 25.26 7.67
CA GLU A 248 1.35 23.96 8.32
C GLU A 248 1.64 22.84 7.31
N LEU A 249 1.04 22.91 6.11
CA LEU A 249 1.26 21.94 5.03
C LEU A 249 2.69 21.97 4.48
N ALA A 250 3.31 23.16 4.38
CA ALA A 250 4.70 23.29 3.92
C ALA A 250 5.72 22.71 4.92
N ARG A 251 5.36 22.56 6.19
CA ARG A 251 6.20 21.97 7.25
C ARG A 251 5.96 20.49 7.45
N ALA A 252 4.81 19.98 6.97
CA ALA A 252 4.47 18.58 7.10
C ALA A 252 5.20 17.75 6.05
N GLU A 253 5.83 16.65 6.45
CA GLU A 253 6.49 15.69 5.54
C GLU A 253 5.54 15.05 4.50
N GLY A 254 4.21 15.23 4.66
CA GLY A 254 3.15 14.70 3.76
C GLY A 254 2.48 15.72 2.86
N GLY A 255 3.03 16.94 2.73
CA GLY A 255 2.43 18.04 1.94
C GLY A 255 2.64 17.92 0.43
N GLY A 256 2.37 16.75 -0.18
CA GLY A 256 2.53 16.51 -1.62
C GLY A 256 1.72 17.46 -2.52
N PRO A 257 1.95 17.40 -3.85
CA PRO A 257 1.27 18.26 -4.85
C PRO A 257 -0.25 18.21 -4.74
N ALA A 258 -0.84 17.04 -4.56
CA ALA A 258 -2.30 16.86 -4.43
C ALA A 258 -2.87 17.59 -3.21
N ALA A 259 -2.22 17.47 -2.04
CA ALA A 259 -2.67 18.14 -0.82
C ALA A 259 -2.60 19.67 -0.96
N ARG A 260 -1.55 20.20 -1.60
CA ARG A 260 -1.44 21.63 -1.91
C ARG A 260 -2.51 22.07 -2.89
N ARG A 261 -2.72 21.31 -3.97
CA ARG A 261 -3.75 21.61 -4.98
C ARG A 261 -5.15 21.56 -4.39
N ALA A 262 -5.44 20.59 -3.50
CA ALA A 262 -6.71 20.49 -2.78
C ALA A 262 -6.98 21.72 -1.89
N LEU A 263 -5.96 22.19 -1.16
CA LEU A 263 -6.07 23.42 -0.36
C LEU A 263 -6.35 24.64 -1.24
N GLU A 264 -5.68 24.76 -2.39
CA GLU A 264 -5.87 25.87 -3.36
C GLU A 264 -7.27 25.79 -3.98
N THR A 265 -7.72 24.61 -4.41
CA THR A 265 -9.06 24.39 -4.97
C THR A 265 -10.16 24.82 -4.00
N VAL A 266 -10.04 24.47 -2.73
CA VAL A 266 -10.99 24.93 -1.69
C VAL A 266 -10.87 26.44 -1.48
N ALA A 267 -9.65 26.99 -1.44
CA ALA A 267 -9.44 28.42 -1.20
C ALA A 267 -10.03 29.30 -2.31
N ASP A 268 -9.85 28.90 -3.55
CA ASP A 268 -10.43 29.58 -4.73
C ASP A 268 -11.94 29.36 -4.77
N GLY A 269 -12.38 28.09 -4.68
CA GLY A 269 -13.77 27.69 -4.86
C GLY A 269 -14.76 28.27 -3.83
N ILE A 270 -14.32 28.51 -2.57
CA ILE A 270 -15.21 29.06 -1.54
C ILE A 270 -15.63 30.50 -1.82
N ALA A 271 -14.86 31.26 -2.58
CA ALA A 271 -15.12 32.63 -2.94
C ALA A 271 -15.86 32.80 -4.28
N LEU A 272 -15.91 31.74 -5.09
CA LEU A 272 -16.51 31.74 -6.41
C LEU A 272 -18.00 31.38 -6.40
N PRO A 273 -18.76 31.79 -7.43
CA PRO A 273 -20.07 31.20 -7.73
C PRO A 273 -19.95 29.70 -7.91
N LEU A 274 -21.02 28.96 -7.57
CA LEU A 274 -21.00 27.49 -7.53
C LEU A 274 -20.50 26.86 -8.84
N ASP A 275 -20.98 27.31 -10.01
CA ASP A 275 -20.59 26.78 -11.30
C ASP A 275 -19.08 26.94 -11.56
N ARG A 276 -18.52 28.09 -11.18
CA ARG A 276 -17.08 28.36 -11.32
C ARG A 276 -16.26 27.56 -10.30
N ALA A 277 -16.83 27.30 -9.11
CA ALA A 277 -16.16 26.46 -8.11
C ALA A 277 -16.07 24.99 -8.56
N PHE A 278 -17.14 24.46 -9.18
CA PHE A 278 -17.14 23.12 -9.78
C PHE A 278 -16.15 23.02 -10.94
N GLU A 279 -16.09 24.05 -11.80
CA GLU A 279 -15.13 24.08 -12.90
C GLU A 279 -13.67 24.04 -12.40
N ARG A 280 -13.33 24.86 -11.37
CA ARG A 280 -11.99 24.84 -10.76
C ARG A 280 -11.64 23.48 -10.14
N GLU A 281 -12.61 22.79 -9.58
CA GLU A 281 -12.43 21.44 -9.07
C GLU A 281 -12.15 20.44 -10.19
N ALA A 282 -12.88 20.52 -11.31
CA ALA A 282 -12.68 19.65 -12.46
C ALA A 282 -11.30 19.90 -13.13
N GLU A 283 -10.90 21.17 -13.31
CA GLU A 283 -9.57 21.54 -13.79
C GLU A 283 -8.46 20.96 -12.90
N ALA A 284 -8.62 21.05 -11.57
CA ALA A 284 -7.64 20.55 -10.62
C ALA A 284 -7.48 19.02 -10.69
N LEU A 285 -8.56 18.26 -10.89
CA LEU A 285 -8.47 16.82 -11.12
C LEU A 285 -7.71 16.52 -12.41
N GLY A 286 -8.07 17.21 -13.51
CA GLY A 286 -7.42 17.01 -14.81
C GLY A 286 -5.90 17.23 -14.75
N GLU A 287 -5.47 18.35 -14.17
CA GLU A 287 -4.06 18.67 -13.96
C GLU A 287 -3.31 17.58 -13.19
N LEU A 288 -3.91 17.08 -12.10
CA LEU A 288 -3.28 16.05 -11.28
C LEU A 288 -3.25 14.67 -11.96
N LEU A 289 -4.32 14.28 -12.66
CA LEU A 289 -4.35 13.00 -13.40
C LEU A 289 -3.34 12.95 -14.54
N ALA A 290 -3.07 14.07 -15.18
CA ALA A 290 -2.02 14.17 -16.18
C ALA A 290 -0.60 14.08 -15.57
N GLY A 291 -0.47 14.31 -14.26
CA GLY A 291 0.80 14.31 -13.55
C GLY A 291 1.33 12.91 -13.26
N PRO A 292 2.66 12.75 -13.16
CA PRO A 292 3.31 11.45 -12.92
C PRO A 292 3.01 10.89 -11.55
N GLU A 293 2.87 11.73 -10.52
CA GLU A 293 2.62 11.29 -9.14
C GLU A 293 1.28 10.56 -8.99
N ALA A 294 0.19 11.12 -9.54
CA ALA A 294 -1.12 10.48 -9.48
C ALA A 294 -1.13 9.14 -10.22
N ARG A 295 -0.52 9.07 -11.41
CA ARG A 295 -0.38 7.83 -12.18
C ARG A 295 0.38 6.76 -11.38
N GLY A 296 1.49 7.12 -10.75
CA GLY A 296 2.25 6.22 -9.90
C GLY A 296 1.45 5.73 -8.70
N LEU A 297 0.78 6.63 -7.98
CA LEU A 297 -0.03 6.29 -6.80
C LEU A 297 -1.24 5.42 -7.16
N LEU A 298 -1.93 5.70 -8.27
CA LEU A 298 -3.03 4.89 -8.77
C LEU A 298 -2.56 3.49 -9.17
N HIS A 299 -1.43 3.40 -9.90
CA HIS A 299 -0.82 2.12 -10.27
C HIS A 299 -0.46 1.30 -9.02
N ALA A 300 0.27 1.89 -8.08
CA ALA A 300 0.65 1.25 -6.82
C ALA A 300 -0.56 0.82 -5.98
N PHE A 301 -1.65 1.59 -6.02
CA PHE A 301 -2.89 1.23 -5.34
C PHE A 301 -3.57 0.04 -6.02
N GLY A 302 -3.68 0.04 -7.36
CA GLY A 302 -4.24 -1.05 -8.15
C GLY A 302 -3.53 -2.38 -7.90
N LEU A 303 -2.19 -2.38 -7.90
CA LEU A 303 -1.39 -3.56 -7.58
C LEU A 303 -1.69 -4.12 -6.19
N ARG A 304 -1.78 -3.25 -5.18
CA ARG A 304 -2.11 -3.67 -3.80
C ARG A 304 -3.53 -4.22 -3.68
N GLN A 305 -4.48 -3.64 -4.40
CA GLN A 305 -5.86 -4.11 -4.43
C GLN A 305 -5.98 -5.48 -5.10
N ALA A 306 -5.36 -5.66 -6.27
CA ALA A 306 -5.32 -6.93 -6.99
C ALA A 306 -4.70 -8.06 -6.14
N ALA A 307 -3.59 -7.78 -5.46
CA ALA A 307 -2.94 -8.75 -4.59
C ALA A 307 -3.80 -9.18 -3.38
N ARG A 308 -4.70 -8.31 -2.91
CA ARG A 308 -5.66 -8.60 -1.82
C ARG A 308 -6.93 -9.32 -2.28
N ALA A 309 -7.30 -9.18 -3.55
CA ALA A 309 -8.55 -9.72 -4.12
C ALA A 309 -8.56 -11.26 -4.26
N GLY A 310 -7.43 -11.95 -4.08
CA GLY A 310 -7.33 -13.41 -4.16
C GLY A 310 -8.29 -14.13 -3.21
N SER A 311 -8.78 -15.31 -3.62
CA SER A 311 -9.81 -16.11 -2.97
C SER A 311 -9.58 -16.33 -1.47
N ALA A 312 -10.57 -15.97 -0.67
CA ALA A 312 -10.63 -16.29 0.76
C ALA A 312 -11.00 -17.77 1.02
N ALA A 313 -11.44 -18.49 0.00
CA ALA A 313 -11.99 -19.85 0.15
C ALA A 313 -10.94 -20.88 0.60
N ALA A 314 -9.65 -20.69 0.30
CA ALA A 314 -8.57 -21.58 0.73
C ALA A 314 -8.07 -21.34 2.18
N ALA A 315 -8.57 -20.29 2.86
CA ALA A 315 -8.08 -19.91 4.21
C ALA A 315 -8.61 -20.78 5.35
N ALA A 316 -9.47 -21.76 5.09
CA ALA A 316 -10.25 -22.46 6.11
C ALA A 316 -9.46 -23.49 6.95
N GLY A 317 -8.17 -23.73 6.65
CA GLY A 317 -7.48 -24.91 7.19
C GLY A 317 -6.48 -24.70 8.34
N ILE A 318 -5.85 -23.51 8.50
CA ILE A 318 -4.73 -23.35 9.44
C ILE A 318 -5.21 -22.66 10.73
N GLY A 319 -5.65 -23.43 11.71
CA GLY A 319 -6.11 -22.95 13.01
C GLY A 319 -5.02 -22.82 14.07
N ARG A 320 -3.94 -23.61 13.98
CA ARG A 320 -2.81 -23.68 14.93
C ARG A 320 -1.49 -23.83 14.17
N ALA A 321 -0.44 -23.22 14.66
CA ALA A 321 0.87 -23.32 14.03
C ALA A 321 1.97 -23.65 15.07
N ALA A 322 3.08 -24.18 14.55
CA ALA A 322 4.32 -24.28 15.31
C ALA A 322 5.44 -23.53 14.56
N VAL A 323 6.37 -22.98 15.32
CA VAL A 323 7.57 -22.30 14.78
C VAL A 323 8.79 -22.96 15.40
N LEU A 324 9.71 -23.39 14.54
CA LEU A 324 11.01 -23.96 14.92
C LEU A 324 12.08 -22.88 14.92
N GLY A 325 12.67 -22.60 16.07
CA GLY A 325 13.66 -21.56 16.28
C GLY A 325 13.07 -20.28 16.87
N ALA A 326 13.60 -19.89 18.04
CA ALA A 326 13.21 -18.67 18.75
C ALA A 326 14.12 -17.47 18.44
N GLY A 327 14.77 -17.43 17.25
CA GLY A 327 15.59 -16.34 16.76
C GLY A 327 14.74 -15.10 16.38
N ARG A 328 15.37 -14.11 15.72
CA ARG A 328 14.69 -12.87 15.25
C ARG A 328 13.56 -13.19 14.27
N THR A 329 13.81 -14.07 13.29
CA THR A 329 12.79 -14.47 12.32
C THR A 329 11.67 -15.25 12.98
N GLY A 330 11.97 -16.29 13.75
CA GLY A 330 10.94 -17.15 14.38
C GLY A 330 10.07 -16.39 15.38
N THR A 331 10.64 -15.51 16.21
CA THR A 331 9.84 -14.65 17.09
C THR A 331 8.99 -13.63 16.34
N GLY A 332 9.50 -13.10 15.22
CA GLY A 332 8.71 -12.25 14.32
C GLY A 332 7.54 -12.99 13.70
N VAL A 333 7.76 -14.20 13.18
CA VAL A 333 6.71 -15.07 12.61
C VAL A 333 5.69 -15.44 13.68
N ALA A 334 6.13 -15.85 14.88
CA ALA A 334 5.23 -16.17 15.99
C ALA A 334 4.37 -14.97 16.40
N CYS A 335 4.95 -13.75 16.40
CA CYS A 335 4.21 -12.50 16.64
C CYS A 335 3.14 -12.26 15.57
N VAL A 336 3.48 -12.40 14.28
CA VAL A 336 2.56 -12.21 13.15
C VAL A 336 1.38 -13.18 13.26
N LEU A 337 1.65 -14.45 13.46
CA LEU A 337 0.61 -15.49 13.53
C LEU A 337 -0.30 -15.30 14.77
N ALA A 338 0.30 -15.04 15.93
CA ALA A 338 -0.47 -14.80 17.15
C ALA A 338 -1.33 -13.53 17.05
N ALA A 339 -0.79 -12.42 16.49
CA ALA A 339 -1.55 -11.20 16.23
C ALA A 339 -2.74 -11.46 15.29
N ALA A 340 -2.64 -12.41 14.37
CA ALA A 340 -3.74 -12.85 13.51
C ALA A 340 -4.71 -13.84 14.15
N GLY A 341 -4.56 -14.12 15.45
CA GLY A 341 -5.41 -15.05 16.19
C GLY A 341 -5.11 -16.53 15.95
N ILE A 342 -3.89 -16.85 15.52
CA ILE A 342 -3.42 -18.24 15.36
C ILE A 342 -2.52 -18.58 16.54
N PRO A 343 -2.94 -19.50 17.45
CA PRO A 343 -2.09 -19.97 18.53
C PRO A 343 -0.81 -20.63 18.01
N VAL A 344 0.33 -20.35 18.67
CA VAL A 344 1.65 -20.77 18.21
C VAL A 344 2.39 -21.56 19.27
N ARG A 345 2.99 -22.69 18.89
CA ARG A 345 4.03 -23.37 19.65
C ARG A 345 5.40 -22.93 19.16
N LEU A 346 6.14 -22.22 20.02
CA LEU A 346 7.49 -21.74 19.70
C LEU A 346 8.52 -22.74 20.27
N ARG A 347 9.11 -23.57 19.41
CA ARG A 347 10.14 -24.55 19.81
C ARG A 347 11.53 -23.97 19.68
N GLU A 348 12.36 -24.25 20.68
CA GLU A 348 13.79 -23.99 20.66
C GLU A 348 14.52 -25.15 21.34
N THR A 349 15.76 -25.41 20.94
CA THR A 349 16.52 -26.54 21.49
C THR A 349 17.19 -26.21 22.82
N ARG A 350 17.45 -24.94 23.12
CA ARG A 350 18.12 -24.46 24.32
C ARG A 350 17.21 -23.57 25.15
N HIS A 351 17.12 -23.87 26.46
CA HIS A 351 16.26 -23.13 27.38
C HIS A 351 16.57 -21.62 27.41
N ALA A 352 17.85 -21.24 27.50
CA ALA A 352 18.23 -19.82 27.50
C ALA A 352 17.84 -19.08 26.20
N ALA A 353 17.96 -19.74 25.04
CA ALA A 353 17.55 -19.18 23.76
C ALA A 353 16.02 -19.04 23.67
N LEU A 354 15.26 -19.99 24.24
CA LEU A 354 13.80 -19.91 24.31
C LEU A 354 13.35 -18.73 25.17
N LEU A 355 13.93 -18.55 26.37
CA LEU A 355 13.62 -17.41 27.22
C LEU A 355 13.90 -16.07 26.53
N ALA A 356 15.08 -15.92 25.95
CA ALA A 356 15.42 -14.73 25.19
C ALA A 356 14.47 -14.48 24.00
N GLY A 357 13.98 -15.56 23.34
CA GLY A 357 12.97 -15.50 22.29
C GLY A 357 11.63 -14.99 22.80
N LEU A 358 11.15 -15.51 23.92
CA LEU A 358 9.89 -15.07 24.54
C LEU A 358 9.96 -13.60 25.02
N GLU A 359 11.11 -13.15 25.50
CA GLU A 359 11.31 -11.73 25.84
C GLU A 359 11.25 -10.82 24.62
N ARG A 360 11.90 -11.23 23.51
CA ARG A 360 11.77 -10.52 22.21
C ARG A 360 10.34 -10.47 21.73
N LEU A 361 9.61 -11.58 21.82
CA LEU A 361 8.19 -11.62 21.44
C LEU A 361 7.36 -10.60 22.22
N ARG A 362 7.54 -10.56 23.56
CA ARG A 362 6.87 -9.56 24.42
C ARG A 362 7.23 -8.14 24.04
N ALA A 363 8.49 -7.90 23.66
CA ALA A 363 8.94 -6.59 23.19
C ALA A 363 8.26 -6.20 21.88
N LEU A 364 8.10 -7.13 20.91
CA LEU A 364 7.38 -6.91 19.67
C LEU A 364 5.92 -6.54 19.91
N PHE A 365 5.20 -7.23 20.79
CA PHE A 365 3.82 -6.87 21.14
C PHE A 365 3.72 -5.47 21.77
N ARG A 366 4.63 -5.14 22.72
CA ARG A 366 4.68 -3.77 23.31
C ARG A 366 4.93 -2.71 22.25
N GLU A 367 5.83 -2.97 21.31
CA GLU A 367 6.11 -2.09 20.18
C GLU A 367 4.88 -1.90 19.29
N GLY A 368 4.16 -2.99 18.97
CA GLY A 368 2.93 -2.93 18.20
C GLY A 368 1.86 -2.03 18.84
N VAL A 369 1.70 -2.11 20.15
CA VAL A 369 0.77 -1.23 20.90
C VAL A 369 1.27 0.21 20.88
N ARG A 370 2.57 0.46 21.12
CA ARG A 370 3.17 1.81 21.09
C ARG A 370 2.98 2.47 19.73
N GLN A 371 3.16 1.73 18.65
CA GLN A 371 3.01 2.21 17.28
C GLN A 371 1.55 2.19 16.78
N ARG A 372 0.58 1.88 17.64
CA ARG A 372 -0.85 1.78 17.31
C ARG A 372 -1.15 0.81 16.15
N ARG A 373 -0.33 -0.24 16.00
CA ARG A 373 -0.52 -1.32 15.02
C ARG A 373 -1.40 -2.44 15.55
N LEU A 374 -1.50 -2.54 16.87
CA LEU A 374 -2.30 -3.53 17.58
C LEU A 374 -2.96 -2.85 18.79
N PRO A 375 -4.29 -3.03 19.02
CA PRO A 375 -4.98 -2.59 20.22
C PRO A 375 -4.38 -3.23 21.47
N ARG A 376 -4.44 -2.52 22.60
CA ARG A 376 -3.81 -2.98 23.84
C ARG A 376 -4.47 -4.23 24.43
N ASP A 377 -5.78 -4.31 24.35
CA ASP A 377 -6.61 -5.45 24.74
C ASP A 377 -6.27 -6.67 23.90
N GLU A 378 -6.26 -6.52 22.57
CA GLU A 378 -5.86 -7.61 21.67
C GLU A 378 -4.42 -8.09 21.94
N ALA A 379 -3.47 -7.18 22.18
CA ALA A 379 -2.10 -7.56 22.52
C ALA A 379 -2.05 -8.38 23.82
N GLY A 380 -2.88 -8.04 24.81
CA GLY A 380 -3.02 -8.77 26.07
C GLY A 380 -3.54 -10.19 25.89
N GLU A 381 -4.45 -10.40 24.95
CA GLU A 381 -5.04 -11.72 24.64
C GLU A 381 -4.15 -12.56 23.71
N ARG A 382 -3.47 -11.91 22.75
CA ARG A 382 -2.71 -12.59 21.68
C ARG A 382 -1.31 -13.03 22.11
N ALA A 383 -0.62 -12.25 22.94
CA ALA A 383 0.74 -12.59 23.36
C ALA A 383 0.82 -13.91 24.16
N PRO A 384 -0.10 -14.25 25.08
CA PRO A 384 -0.14 -15.56 25.77
C PRO A 384 -0.46 -16.75 24.86
N ALA A 385 -1.01 -16.53 23.68
CA ALA A 385 -1.29 -17.59 22.71
C ALA A 385 -0.02 -18.20 22.09
N VAL A 386 1.17 -17.62 22.38
CA VAL A 386 2.46 -18.21 22.01
C VAL A 386 3.03 -18.97 23.20
N VAL A 387 3.08 -20.30 23.07
CA VAL A 387 3.59 -21.20 24.10
C VAL A 387 4.97 -21.72 23.72
N GLY A 388 5.98 -21.46 24.57
CA GLY A 388 7.34 -21.96 24.38
C GLY A 388 7.49 -23.43 24.76
N THR A 389 8.28 -24.18 23.98
CA THR A 389 8.59 -25.59 24.24
C THR A 389 10.01 -25.95 23.85
N LEU A 390 10.62 -26.92 24.52
CA LEU A 390 11.92 -27.50 24.15
C LEU A 390 11.79 -28.76 23.29
N GLY A 391 10.63 -29.42 23.33
CA GLY A 391 10.34 -30.62 22.55
C GLY A 391 9.17 -30.47 21.61
N PHE A 392 8.65 -31.56 21.08
CA PHE A 392 7.55 -31.60 20.12
C PHE A 392 6.16 -31.84 20.77
N GLY A 393 6.03 -31.61 22.07
CA GLY A 393 4.74 -31.75 22.75
C GLY A 393 3.65 -30.91 22.13
N GLY A 394 2.57 -31.55 21.64
CA GLY A 394 1.43 -30.89 21.00
C GLY A 394 1.59 -30.55 19.51
N PHE A 395 2.68 -30.95 18.85
CA PHE A 395 2.84 -30.80 17.42
C PHE A 395 1.84 -31.61 16.59
N GLY A 396 1.39 -32.77 17.11
CA GLY A 396 0.33 -33.56 16.47
C GLY A 396 -1.03 -32.85 16.32
N THR A 397 -1.19 -31.61 16.86
CA THR A 397 -2.42 -30.81 16.75
C THR A 397 -2.27 -29.56 15.92
N VAL A 398 -1.09 -29.29 15.36
CA VAL A 398 -0.87 -28.11 14.51
C VAL A 398 -1.17 -28.41 13.05
N ASP A 399 -1.57 -27.37 12.32
CA ASP A 399 -1.92 -27.43 10.91
C ASP A 399 -0.76 -26.96 10.03
N ALA A 400 0.21 -26.23 10.60
CA ALA A 400 1.41 -25.77 9.92
C ALA A 400 2.61 -25.75 10.86
N VAL A 401 3.78 -26.16 10.36
CA VAL A 401 5.08 -25.96 11.00
C VAL A 401 5.92 -25.01 10.15
N LEU A 402 6.41 -23.93 10.75
CA LEU A 402 7.26 -22.94 10.09
C LEU A 402 8.69 -23.04 10.64
N GLU A 403 9.62 -23.49 9.80
CA GLU A 403 11.04 -23.55 10.14
C GLU A 403 11.64 -22.14 10.02
N ALA A 404 12.29 -21.67 11.08
CA ALA A 404 12.98 -20.40 11.21
C ALA A 404 14.31 -20.54 11.96
N VAL A 405 14.99 -21.67 11.76
CA VAL A 405 16.35 -21.92 12.28
C VAL A 405 17.39 -21.10 11.52
N PRO A 406 18.65 -21.00 11.98
CA PRO A 406 19.68 -20.29 11.24
C PRO A 406 19.78 -20.75 9.79
N ASP A 407 20.04 -19.79 8.87
CA ASP A 407 20.02 -19.98 7.42
C ASP A 407 21.21 -20.85 6.94
N ASP A 408 21.11 -22.13 7.25
CA ASP A 408 22.04 -23.22 6.92
C ASP A 408 21.21 -24.38 6.38
N ALA A 409 21.50 -24.82 5.16
CA ALA A 409 20.68 -25.77 4.42
C ALA A 409 20.54 -27.12 5.17
N GLU A 410 21.62 -27.60 5.82
CA GLU A 410 21.60 -28.87 6.54
C GLU A 410 20.74 -28.80 7.80
N ARG A 411 20.86 -27.69 8.55
CA ARG A 411 20.05 -27.47 9.76
C ARG A 411 18.57 -27.34 9.43
N ARG A 412 18.23 -26.67 8.32
CA ARG A 412 16.84 -26.52 7.86
C ARG A 412 16.25 -27.85 7.47
N ARG A 413 16.99 -28.68 6.69
CA ARG A 413 16.60 -30.04 6.32
C ARG A 413 16.36 -30.91 7.56
N ALA A 414 17.32 -30.91 8.49
CA ALA A 414 17.20 -31.67 9.73
C ALA A 414 16.00 -31.24 10.58
N ALA A 415 15.78 -29.94 10.72
CA ALA A 415 14.69 -29.41 11.53
C ALA A 415 13.30 -29.78 10.97
N LEU A 416 13.11 -29.70 9.65
CA LEU A 416 11.82 -30.07 9.03
C LEU A 416 11.60 -31.58 9.03
N ARG A 417 12.63 -32.38 8.76
CA ARG A 417 12.56 -33.84 8.84
C ARG A 417 12.18 -34.31 10.26
N GLU A 418 12.86 -33.76 11.28
CA GLU A 418 12.52 -34.06 12.68
C GLU A 418 11.09 -33.67 13.02
N ALA A 419 10.65 -32.49 12.57
CA ALA A 419 9.27 -32.02 12.83
C ALA A 419 8.22 -32.88 12.12
N GLU A 420 8.53 -33.39 10.92
CA GLU A 420 7.64 -34.24 10.13
C GLU A 420 7.23 -35.53 10.87
N GLU A 421 8.13 -36.07 11.69
CA GLU A 421 7.85 -37.27 12.52
C GLU A 421 6.80 -37.03 13.61
N HIS A 422 6.51 -35.77 13.95
CA HIS A 422 5.66 -35.39 15.08
C HIS A 422 4.36 -34.71 14.70
N VAL A 423 4.08 -34.53 13.41
CA VAL A 423 2.88 -33.85 12.90
C VAL A 423 1.99 -34.79 12.10
N ARG A 424 0.74 -34.36 11.88
CA ARG A 424 -0.20 -35.11 11.04
C ARG A 424 0.24 -35.08 9.56
N ASP A 425 -0.25 -36.04 8.82
CA ASP A 425 0.05 -36.22 7.40
C ASP A 425 -0.40 -35.04 6.50
N ASP A 426 -1.40 -34.27 6.93
CA ASP A 426 -1.94 -33.11 6.23
C ASP A 426 -1.32 -31.77 6.68
N CYS A 427 -0.40 -31.77 7.65
CA CYS A 427 0.24 -30.60 8.18
C CYS A 427 1.14 -29.93 7.12
N LEU A 428 0.97 -28.63 6.90
CA LEU A 428 1.81 -27.83 6.00
C LEU A 428 3.20 -27.64 6.61
N LEU A 429 4.24 -27.93 5.84
CA LEU A 429 5.62 -27.69 6.22
C LEU A 429 6.16 -26.47 5.49
N VAL A 430 6.64 -25.47 6.24
CA VAL A 430 7.08 -24.19 5.69
C VAL A 430 8.55 -23.96 6.03
N THR A 431 9.35 -23.66 5.02
CA THR A 431 10.70 -23.13 5.23
C THR A 431 10.72 -21.61 5.05
N THR A 432 11.43 -20.88 5.93
CA THR A 432 11.48 -19.40 5.85
C THR A 432 12.83 -18.86 5.36
N GLY A 433 13.79 -19.70 5.07
CA GLY A 433 15.10 -19.29 4.58
C GLY A 433 15.06 -18.83 3.13
N VAL A 434 15.95 -17.93 2.76
CA VAL A 434 16.12 -17.37 1.41
C VAL A 434 17.49 -17.68 0.78
N ALA A 435 18.44 -18.19 1.57
CA ALA A 435 19.66 -18.80 1.05
C ALA A 435 19.37 -20.27 0.77
N GLY A 436 19.53 -20.71 -0.45
CA GLY A 436 19.17 -22.03 -0.95
C GLY A 436 17.73 -22.13 -1.43
N ARG A 437 17.44 -23.23 -2.08
CA ARG A 437 16.15 -23.49 -2.73
C ARG A 437 15.20 -24.23 -1.80
N VAL A 438 13.89 -24.01 -1.97
CA VAL A 438 12.84 -24.78 -1.31
C VAL A 438 12.98 -26.25 -1.68
N SER A 439 13.26 -26.55 -2.96
CA SER A 439 13.44 -27.91 -3.49
C SER A 439 14.57 -28.69 -2.79
N GLU A 440 15.63 -28.03 -2.36
CA GLU A 440 16.71 -28.66 -1.58
C GLU A 440 16.25 -29.09 -0.18
N VAL A 441 15.36 -28.31 0.43
CA VAL A 441 14.84 -28.61 1.76
C VAL A 441 13.78 -29.70 1.68
N GLN A 442 12.87 -29.62 0.68
CA GLN A 442 11.80 -30.61 0.53
C GLN A 442 12.32 -32.00 0.17
N ALA A 443 13.47 -32.12 -0.50
CA ALA A 443 14.11 -33.39 -0.80
C ALA A 443 14.50 -34.22 0.44
N ALA A 444 14.55 -33.60 1.63
CA ALA A 444 14.84 -34.26 2.89
C ALA A 444 13.57 -34.74 3.62
N CYS A 445 12.39 -34.34 3.18
CA CYS A 445 11.09 -34.69 3.78
C CYS A 445 10.50 -35.94 3.14
N ALA A 446 9.78 -36.75 3.91
CA ALA A 446 9.09 -37.94 3.44
C ALA A 446 7.92 -37.60 2.49
N ARG A 447 7.31 -36.41 2.70
CA ARG A 447 6.17 -35.90 1.90
C ARG A 447 6.51 -34.51 1.33
N PRO A 448 7.35 -34.43 0.29
CA PRO A 448 7.83 -33.18 -0.27
C PRO A 448 6.71 -32.32 -0.85
N GLU A 449 5.57 -32.89 -1.24
CA GLU A 449 4.43 -32.19 -1.84
C GLU A 449 3.73 -31.20 -0.89
N ARG A 450 3.94 -31.31 0.43
CA ARG A 450 3.41 -30.38 1.45
C ARG A 450 4.42 -29.32 1.93
N VAL A 451 5.63 -29.37 1.39
CA VAL A 451 6.67 -28.38 1.72
C VAL A 451 6.57 -27.18 0.82
N VAL A 452 6.60 -25.98 1.39
CA VAL A 452 6.53 -24.68 0.67
C VAL A 452 7.44 -23.66 1.33
N GLY A 453 7.95 -22.70 0.58
CA GLY A 453 8.71 -21.57 1.10
C GLY A 453 7.80 -20.40 1.47
N ILE A 454 8.02 -19.75 2.62
CA ILE A 454 7.44 -18.44 2.92
C ILE A 454 8.52 -17.52 3.43
N HIS A 455 8.96 -16.59 2.60
CA HIS A 455 9.87 -15.53 3.01
C HIS A 455 9.07 -14.36 3.59
N TRP A 456 9.08 -14.24 4.90
CA TRP A 456 8.51 -13.07 5.60
C TRP A 456 9.47 -11.90 5.47
N VAL A 457 9.15 -10.96 4.59
CA VAL A 457 10.05 -9.83 4.30
C VAL A 457 10.24 -8.96 5.54
N PRO A 458 11.49 -8.69 5.96
CA PRO A 458 11.77 -7.85 7.13
C PRO A 458 11.23 -6.40 6.99
N PRO A 459 10.83 -5.79 8.13
CA PRO A 459 10.80 -6.32 9.51
C PRO A 459 9.67 -7.33 9.71
N VAL A 460 10.01 -8.61 10.03
CA VAL A 460 9.10 -9.76 9.98
C VAL A 460 7.79 -9.51 10.74
N ALA A 461 7.85 -8.97 11.95
CA ALA A 461 6.65 -8.73 12.77
C ALA A 461 5.69 -7.70 12.16
N TRP A 462 6.19 -6.73 11.39
CA TRP A 462 5.42 -5.57 10.92
C TRP A 462 5.55 -5.30 9.42
N GLY A 463 6.27 -6.13 8.68
CA GLY A 463 6.35 -6.08 7.21
C GLY A 463 4.98 -6.26 6.55
N ARG A 464 4.86 -5.85 5.31
CA ARG A 464 3.58 -5.87 4.58
C ARG A 464 3.51 -7.01 3.55
N LEU A 465 4.65 -7.60 3.21
CA LEU A 465 4.82 -8.58 2.14
C LEU A 465 5.35 -9.90 2.69
N ALA A 466 4.90 -11.01 2.13
CA ALA A 466 5.58 -12.29 2.23
C ALA A 466 5.57 -12.97 0.86
N GLU A 467 6.75 -13.46 0.45
CA GLU A 467 6.90 -14.24 -0.78
C GLU A 467 6.57 -15.70 -0.49
N VAL A 468 5.77 -16.31 -1.35
CA VAL A 468 5.41 -17.74 -1.27
C VAL A 468 6.05 -18.46 -2.44
N ALA A 469 7.07 -19.27 -2.14
CA ALA A 469 7.88 -19.98 -3.13
C ALA A 469 7.46 -21.45 -3.24
N ARG A 470 7.19 -21.89 -4.46
CA ARG A 470 6.88 -23.30 -4.75
C ARG A 470 8.16 -24.04 -5.13
N GLY A 471 8.54 -25.03 -4.32
CA GLY A 471 9.55 -26.01 -4.74
C GLY A 471 9.00 -26.95 -5.83
N GLU A 472 9.87 -27.74 -6.44
CA GLU A 472 9.52 -28.61 -7.57
C GLU A 472 8.39 -29.60 -7.26
N ALA A 473 8.36 -30.15 -6.04
CA ALA A 473 7.34 -31.10 -5.61
C ALA A 473 6.14 -30.46 -4.89
N THR A 474 6.14 -29.16 -4.63
CA THR A 474 5.06 -28.47 -3.88
C THR A 474 3.72 -28.62 -4.58
N SER A 475 2.73 -29.22 -3.90
CA SER A 475 1.37 -29.35 -4.44
C SER A 475 0.63 -28.01 -4.55
N ASP A 476 -0.37 -27.93 -5.43
CA ASP A 476 -1.24 -26.76 -5.55
C ASP A 476 -1.98 -26.48 -4.24
N ALA A 477 -2.39 -27.52 -3.51
CA ALA A 477 -3.04 -27.39 -2.21
C ALA A 477 -2.13 -26.76 -1.15
N ALA A 478 -0.85 -27.18 -1.07
CA ALA A 478 0.13 -26.61 -0.15
C ALA A 478 0.43 -25.14 -0.48
N ALA A 479 0.61 -24.81 -1.76
CA ALA A 479 0.82 -23.44 -2.20
C ALA A 479 -0.40 -22.55 -1.91
N ALA A 480 -1.62 -23.03 -2.16
CA ALA A 480 -2.85 -22.30 -1.85
C ALA A 480 -3.01 -22.08 -0.34
N ALA A 481 -2.71 -23.08 0.49
CA ALA A 481 -2.74 -22.98 1.96
C ALA A 481 -1.72 -21.95 2.47
N ALA A 482 -0.51 -21.91 1.91
CA ALA A 482 0.52 -20.93 2.26
C ALA A 482 0.10 -19.50 1.90
N LEU A 483 -0.44 -19.28 0.69
CA LEU A 483 -0.97 -17.98 0.28
C LEU A 483 -2.11 -17.53 1.20
N ALA A 484 -3.00 -18.45 1.60
CA ALA A 484 -4.10 -18.19 2.52
C ALA A 484 -3.60 -17.85 3.94
N LEU A 485 -2.57 -18.55 4.43
CA LEU A 485 -1.93 -18.26 5.72
C LEU A 485 -1.35 -16.85 5.75
N VAL A 486 -0.63 -16.46 4.70
CA VAL A 486 -0.06 -15.11 4.56
C VAL A 486 -1.14 -14.03 4.58
N ARG A 487 -2.25 -14.23 3.84
CA ARG A 487 -3.40 -13.30 3.85
C ARG A 487 -4.05 -13.23 5.23
N ARG A 488 -4.31 -14.37 5.88
CA ARG A 488 -4.86 -14.42 7.24
C ARG A 488 -3.96 -13.71 8.24
N ALA A 489 -2.65 -13.82 8.07
CA ALA A 489 -1.65 -13.10 8.85
C ALA A 489 -1.59 -11.58 8.56
N GLY A 490 -2.53 -11.05 7.74
CA GLY A 490 -2.63 -9.63 7.41
C GLY A 490 -1.51 -9.13 6.49
N ARG A 491 -0.86 -10.04 5.74
CA ARG A 491 0.22 -9.69 4.80
C ARG A 491 -0.24 -9.89 3.36
N THR A 492 0.39 -9.14 2.46
CA THR A 492 0.20 -9.33 1.02
C THR A 492 1.05 -10.51 0.57
N PRO A 493 0.47 -11.59 0.05
CA PRO A 493 1.25 -12.69 -0.50
C PRO A 493 1.74 -12.34 -1.91
N LEU A 494 2.96 -12.74 -2.22
CA LEU A 494 3.55 -12.69 -3.55
C LEU A 494 3.97 -14.11 -3.94
N ALA A 495 3.32 -14.70 -4.93
CA ALA A 495 3.76 -15.97 -5.47
C ALA A 495 5.05 -15.79 -6.28
N VAL A 496 6.04 -16.59 -5.98
CA VAL A 496 7.34 -16.57 -6.66
C VAL A 496 7.77 -18.00 -6.98
N ARG A 497 8.62 -18.17 -8.01
CA ARG A 497 9.26 -19.43 -8.28
C ARG A 497 10.41 -19.67 -7.29
N ASP A 498 10.73 -20.93 -7.05
CA ASP A 498 11.89 -21.35 -6.24
C ASP A 498 13.21 -20.96 -6.92
N ALA A 499 13.75 -19.82 -6.52
CA ALA A 499 14.98 -19.24 -7.07
C ALA A 499 15.85 -18.69 -5.94
N PRO A 500 17.18 -18.65 -6.13
CA PRO A 500 18.10 -18.09 -5.14
C PRO A 500 17.74 -16.66 -4.75
N GLY A 501 17.57 -16.39 -3.46
CA GLY A 501 17.19 -15.07 -2.93
C GLY A 501 15.75 -14.66 -3.20
N LEU A 502 14.96 -15.48 -3.91
CA LEU A 502 13.63 -15.16 -4.37
C LEU A 502 13.63 -13.82 -5.16
N LEU A 503 12.62 -12.99 -5.05
CA LEU A 503 12.59 -11.70 -5.75
C LEU A 503 13.12 -10.55 -4.88
N VAL A 504 12.62 -10.41 -3.64
CA VAL A 504 12.94 -9.25 -2.81
C VAL A 504 14.43 -9.13 -2.50
N GLU A 505 15.11 -10.23 -2.18
CA GLU A 505 16.55 -10.17 -1.90
C GLU A 505 17.36 -9.97 -3.17
N ARG A 506 16.90 -10.48 -4.32
CA ARG A 506 17.53 -10.21 -5.62
C ARG A 506 17.50 -8.73 -5.99
N LEU A 507 16.46 -8.00 -5.60
CA LEU A 507 16.40 -6.54 -5.79
C LEU A 507 17.21 -5.79 -4.73
N ARG A 508 17.22 -6.29 -3.50
CA ARG A 508 17.84 -5.63 -2.35
C ARG A 508 19.35 -5.68 -2.38
N ILE A 509 19.93 -6.85 -2.75
CA ILE A 509 21.37 -7.03 -2.73
C ILE A 509 22.11 -6.12 -3.73
N PRO A 510 21.68 -5.92 -4.97
CA PRO A 510 22.25 -4.92 -5.86
C PRO A 510 22.18 -3.49 -5.31
N LEU A 511 21.05 -3.11 -4.70
CA LEU A 511 20.89 -1.80 -4.06
C LEU A 511 21.92 -1.56 -2.96
N VAL A 512 22.03 -2.50 -2.01
CA VAL A 512 22.98 -2.40 -0.90
C VAL A 512 24.41 -2.53 -1.40
N GLY A 513 24.66 -3.42 -2.36
CA GLY A 513 25.98 -3.63 -2.97
C GLY A 513 26.51 -2.37 -3.65
N GLU A 514 25.66 -1.65 -4.37
CA GLU A 514 26.08 -0.40 -5.02
C GLU A 514 26.27 0.73 -4.01
N ALA A 515 25.44 0.80 -2.96
CA ALA A 515 25.65 1.72 -1.85
C ALA A 515 27.02 1.52 -1.16
N LEU A 516 27.44 0.26 -0.96
CA LEU A 516 28.74 -0.05 -0.39
C LEU A 516 29.90 0.36 -1.33
N ARG A 517 29.76 0.20 -2.65
CA ARG A 517 30.77 0.64 -3.63
C ARG A 517 30.92 2.16 -3.66
N LEU A 518 29.81 2.88 -3.55
CA LEU A 518 29.82 4.34 -3.40
C LEU A 518 30.62 4.79 -2.17
N LEU A 519 30.53 4.05 -1.04
CA LEU A 519 31.35 4.31 0.14
C LEU A 519 32.85 4.05 -0.14
N GLU A 520 33.18 2.99 -0.90
CA GLU A 520 34.56 2.71 -1.33
C GLU A 520 35.16 3.80 -2.22
N GLU A 521 34.31 4.49 -2.96
CA GLU A 521 34.66 5.64 -3.83
C GLU A 521 34.75 6.97 -3.05
N GLY A 522 34.47 6.96 -1.74
CA GLY A 522 34.61 8.12 -0.87
C GLY A 522 33.31 8.86 -0.51
N ALA A 523 32.15 8.36 -0.98
CA ALA A 523 30.88 8.96 -0.61
C ALA A 523 30.60 8.83 0.90
N ALA A 524 30.06 9.88 1.50
CA ALA A 524 29.68 9.84 2.91
C ALA A 524 28.42 9.00 3.14
N VAL A 525 28.39 8.21 4.25
CA VAL A 525 27.26 7.34 4.64
C VAL A 525 25.91 8.07 4.57
N ALA A 526 25.82 9.27 5.15
CA ALA A 526 24.59 10.04 5.17
C ALA A 526 24.18 10.56 3.78
N ARG A 527 25.12 10.78 2.86
CA ARG A 527 24.83 11.23 1.50
C ARG A 527 24.29 10.09 0.63
N VAL A 528 24.88 8.90 0.75
CA VAL A 528 24.37 7.71 0.06
C VAL A 528 22.92 7.41 0.46
N ASP A 529 22.65 7.37 1.77
CA ASP A 529 21.27 7.19 2.27
C ASP A 529 20.37 8.35 1.89
N GLY A 530 20.88 9.60 1.96
CA GLY A 530 20.19 10.81 1.58
C GLY A 530 19.76 10.86 0.11
N ALA A 531 20.56 10.29 -0.80
CA ALA A 531 20.22 10.21 -2.22
C ALA A 531 18.95 9.37 -2.45
N MET A 532 18.78 8.28 -1.72
CA MET A 532 17.62 7.40 -1.86
C MET A 532 16.41 7.86 -1.04
N THR A 533 16.61 8.40 0.16
CA THR A 533 15.50 8.99 0.92
C THR A 533 15.00 10.29 0.29
N GLY A 534 15.87 11.07 -0.33
CA GLY A 534 15.49 12.24 -1.15
C GLY A 534 14.70 11.87 -2.42
N PHE A 535 14.91 10.68 -2.96
CA PHE A 535 14.07 10.11 -4.02
C PHE A 535 12.69 9.67 -3.49
N GLY A 536 12.54 9.49 -2.18
CA GLY A 536 11.29 9.10 -1.53
C GLY A 536 11.25 7.67 -0.99
N MET A 537 12.38 6.95 -0.99
CA MET A 537 12.44 5.65 -0.31
C MET A 537 12.27 5.81 1.20
N ALA A 538 11.56 4.87 1.81
CA ALA A 538 11.27 4.89 3.25
C ALA A 538 12.53 4.81 4.12
N LEU A 539 13.58 4.12 3.64
CA LEU A 539 14.87 3.97 4.29
C LEU A 539 15.98 4.06 3.24
N GLY A 540 17.12 4.65 3.62
CA GLY A 540 18.33 4.54 2.82
C GLY A 540 18.92 3.12 2.86
N PRO A 541 19.71 2.73 1.85
CA PRO A 541 20.23 1.37 1.69
C PRO A 541 21.13 0.91 2.83
N LEU A 542 21.89 1.82 3.46
CA LEU A 542 22.78 1.49 4.56
C LEU A 542 22.02 1.30 5.88
N ARG A 543 20.98 2.09 6.12
CA ARG A 543 20.03 1.84 7.22
C ARG A 543 19.28 0.53 7.04
N LEU A 544 18.90 0.21 5.80
CA LEU A 544 18.27 -1.07 5.46
C LEU A 544 19.22 -2.24 5.74
N ALA A 545 20.52 -2.09 5.42
CA ALA A 545 21.53 -3.09 5.73
C ALA A 545 21.71 -3.29 7.25
N ASP A 546 21.64 -2.22 8.05
CA ASP A 546 21.68 -2.30 9.52
C ASP A 546 20.48 -3.08 10.08
N GLU A 547 19.25 -2.84 9.58
CA GLU A 547 18.05 -3.56 10.00
C GLU A 547 18.13 -5.06 9.69
N LEU A 548 18.70 -5.43 8.55
CA LEU A 548 18.91 -6.82 8.15
C LEU A 548 20.02 -7.50 8.96
N GLY A 549 21.02 -6.72 9.35
CA GLY A 549 22.27 -7.17 9.94
C GLY A 549 23.32 -7.53 8.88
N ILE A 550 24.50 -6.91 8.98
CA ILE A 550 25.60 -7.02 8.00
C ILE A 550 26.05 -8.47 7.77
N ALA A 551 26.09 -9.29 8.83
CA ALA A 551 26.43 -10.71 8.70
C ALA A 551 25.44 -11.46 7.77
N ARG A 552 24.16 -11.14 7.83
CA ARG A 552 23.14 -11.72 6.93
C ARG A 552 23.31 -11.21 5.50
N VAL A 553 23.49 -9.90 5.33
CA VAL A 553 23.75 -9.30 4.00
C VAL A 553 24.95 -9.96 3.35
N ALA A 554 26.05 -10.16 4.08
CA ALA A 554 27.26 -10.78 3.56
C ALA A 554 27.07 -12.27 3.17
N ARG A 555 26.34 -13.04 3.97
CA ARG A 555 26.03 -14.44 3.63
C ARG A 555 25.18 -14.52 2.37
N LEU A 556 24.14 -13.70 2.30
CA LEU A 556 23.20 -13.68 1.17
C LEU A 556 23.90 -13.20 -0.12
N SER A 557 24.70 -12.13 -0.05
CA SER A 557 25.48 -11.64 -1.20
C SER A 557 26.44 -12.71 -1.75
N ARG A 558 27.12 -13.45 -0.88
CA ARG A 558 28.01 -14.55 -1.30
C ARG A 558 27.25 -15.71 -1.93
N HIS A 559 26.08 -16.07 -1.36
CA HIS A 559 25.21 -17.10 -1.92
C HIS A 559 24.71 -16.69 -3.30
N LEU A 560 24.18 -15.48 -3.46
CA LEU A 560 23.71 -14.99 -4.75
C LEU A 560 24.83 -14.88 -5.78
N ALA A 561 26.03 -14.50 -5.38
CA ALA A 561 27.18 -14.48 -6.29
C ALA A 561 27.57 -15.88 -6.77
N ALA A 562 27.49 -16.89 -5.90
CA ALA A 562 27.77 -18.28 -6.27
C ALA A 562 26.72 -18.84 -7.27
N GLU A 563 25.46 -18.48 -7.12
CA GLU A 563 24.34 -18.96 -7.95
C GLU A 563 24.13 -18.14 -9.24
N LEU A 564 24.34 -16.81 -9.18
CA LEU A 564 23.98 -15.87 -10.25
C LEU A 564 25.20 -15.21 -10.92
N GLY A 565 26.40 -15.49 -10.46
CA GLY A 565 27.66 -15.02 -11.06
C GLY A 565 28.06 -13.59 -10.70
N GLU A 566 28.96 -13.03 -11.55
CA GLU A 566 29.65 -11.75 -11.32
C GLU A 566 28.70 -10.55 -11.12
N ARG A 567 27.50 -10.57 -11.72
CA ARG A 567 26.49 -9.50 -11.54
C ARG A 567 26.08 -9.30 -10.08
N MET A 568 26.20 -10.36 -9.24
CA MET A 568 25.88 -10.33 -7.82
C MET A 568 27.12 -10.28 -6.92
N ARG A 569 28.30 -10.04 -7.50
CA ARG A 569 29.56 -10.00 -6.76
C ARG A 569 29.51 -9.01 -5.59
N PRO A 570 29.78 -9.46 -4.36
CA PRO A 570 29.79 -8.60 -3.19
C PRO A 570 30.78 -7.42 -3.34
N ALA A 571 30.45 -6.27 -2.79
CA ALA A 571 31.37 -5.16 -2.66
C ALA A 571 32.54 -5.56 -1.74
N PRO A 572 33.80 -5.22 -2.07
CA PRO A 572 34.98 -5.53 -1.23
C PRO A 572 34.84 -5.06 0.22
N LEU A 573 34.25 -3.88 0.45
CA LEU A 573 33.99 -3.35 1.78
C LEU A 573 33.15 -4.32 2.64
N LEU A 574 32.25 -5.07 2.03
CA LEU A 574 31.41 -6.03 2.75
C LEU A 574 32.25 -7.15 3.39
N ALA A 575 33.33 -7.58 2.75
CA ALA A 575 34.24 -8.55 3.34
C ALA A 575 34.97 -7.99 4.57
N VAL A 576 35.34 -6.70 4.53
CA VAL A 576 35.98 -6.00 5.64
C VAL A 576 35.08 -5.89 6.86
N ILE A 577 33.82 -5.38 6.66
CA ILE A 577 32.88 -5.12 7.75
C ILE A 577 32.18 -6.39 8.26
N ALA A 578 32.14 -7.46 7.46
CA ALA A 578 31.55 -8.74 7.83
C ALA A 578 32.57 -9.78 8.33
N GLY A 579 33.83 -9.39 8.51
CA GLY A 579 34.88 -10.25 9.03
C GLY A 579 34.79 -10.48 10.55
N GLY A 580 34.84 -11.76 10.99
CA GLY A 580 34.92 -12.14 12.39
C GLY A 580 33.60 -11.91 13.23
N ARG A 581 33.76 -12.01 14.57
CA ARG A 581 32.66 -11.82 15.54
C ARG A 581 32.05 -10.39 15.52
N ALA A 582 32.80 -9.41 15.04
CA ALA A 582 32.36 -8.02 14.97
C ALA A 582 31.23 -7.79 13.97
N ALA A 583 31.00 -8.69 13.02
CA ALA A 583 29.95 -8.59 12.00
C ALA A 583 28.52 -8.58 12.57
N GLU A 584 28.28 -9.29 13.68
CA GLU A 584 26.94 -9.33 14.30
C GLU A 584 26.59 -8.05 15.05
N GLU A 585 27.60 -7.25 15.41
CA GLU A 585 27.45 -5.97 16.12
C GLU A 585 27.74 -4.74 15.25
N PHE A 586 28.12 -4.94 13.97
CA PHE A 586 28.40 -3.83 13.06
C PHE A 586 27.10 -3.16 12.64
N THR A 587 27.09 -1.82 12.72
CA THR A 587 26.06 -0.97 12.16
C THR A 587 26.68 0.28 11.55
N PHE A 588 26.08 0.80 10.46
CA PHE A 588 26.43 2.09 9.88
C PHE A 588 26.00 3.24 10.77
N TYR A 589 24.87 3.05 11.48
CA TYR A 589 24.28 4.06 12.35
C TYR A 589 24.16 3.60 13.80
N ARG A 590 24.27 4.55 14.70
CA ARG A 590 23.79 4.46 16.08
C ARG A 590 22.71 5.51 16.30
N TYR A 591 21.80 5.24 17.20
CA TYR A 591 20.73 6.17 17.52
C TYR A 591 21.00 6.84 18.86
N ASP A 592 21.17 8.17 18.82
CA ASP A 592 21.34 8.99 20.03
C ASP A 592 20.05 9.82 20.20
N ARG A 593 19.29 9.53 21.25
CA ARG A 593 17.97 10.15 21.52
C ARG A 593 16.97 10.06 20.34
N GLY A 594 17.08 9.04 19.50
CA GLY A 594 16.25 8.83 18.32
C GLY A 594 16.85 9.39 17.01
N GLU A 595 17.89 10.20 17.08
CA GLU A 595 18.59 10.75 15.91
C GLU A 595 19.65 9.76 15.39
N PRO A 596 19.66 9.44 14.08
CA PRO A 596 20.67 8.58 13.48
C PRO A 596 22.01 9.34 13.34
N ARG A 597 23.08 8.74 13.86
CA ARG A 597 24.45 9.24 13.69
C ARG A 597 25.35 8.12 13.16
N VAL A 598 26.27 8.46 12.26
CA VAL A 598 27.23 7.48 11.75
C VAL A 598 28.00 6.85 12.92
N SER A 599 28.06 5.52 12.94
CA SER A 599 28.72 4.81 14.04
C SER A 599 30.24 4.98 13.97
N PRO A 600 30.97 5.03 15.11
CA PRO A 600 32.43 5.11 15.11
C PRO A 600 33.09 3.93 14.40
N ARG A 601 32.51 2.71 14.51
CA ARG A 601 33.00 1.51 13.82
C ARG A 601 32.88 1.64 12.30
N ALA A 602 31.77 2.20 11.78
CA ALA A 602 31.63 2.48 10.36
C ALA A 602 32.65 3.51 9.88
N ALA A 603 32.82 4.61 10.63
CA ALA A 603 33.82 5.63 10.31
C ALA A 603 35.27 5.06 10.30
N GLU A 604 35.57 4.12 11.18
CA GLU A 604 36.88 3.45 11.23
C GLU A 604 37.07 2.51 10.03
N ALA A 605 36.10 1.65 9.74
CA ALA A 605 36.14 0.72 8.59
C ALA A 605 36.31 1.47 7.26
N LEU A 606 35.66 2.59 7.10
CA LEU A 606 35.71 3.43 5.89
C LEU A 606 37.09 4.08 5.71
N ARG A 607 37.78 4.52 6.78
CA ARG A 607 39.14 5.10 6.68
C ARG A 607 40.14 4.16 6.01
N GLY A 608 39.98 2.85 6.17
CA GLY A 608 40.87 1.83 5.55
C GLY A 608 40.42 1.33 4.18
N ALA A 609 39.17 1.58 3.81
CA ALA A 609 38.54 1.00 2.61
C ALA A 609 38.36 2.00 1.45
N VAL A 610 38.42 3.31 1.74
CA VAL A 610 38.20 4.37 0.73
C VAL A 610 39.42 4.43 -0.22
N ARG A 611 39.16 4.39 -1.53
CA ARG A 611 40.18 4.56 -2.55
C ARG A 611 40.67 6.02 -2.55
N ALA A 612 42.00 6.20 -2.46
CA ALA A 612 42.58 7.55 -2.48
C ALA A 612 42.42 8.19 -3.87
N GLY A 613 41.88 9.43 -3.92
CA GLY A 613 41.92 10.30 -5.10
C GLY A 613 40.66 10.33 -5.99
N GLY A 614 39.56 9.69 -5.60
CA GLY A 614 38.29 9.83 -6.32
C GLY A 614 37.52 11.10 -5.92
N ALA A 615 36.90 11.78 -6.87
CA ALA A 615 35.86 12.78 -6.55
C ALA A 615 34.61 12.06 -6.03
N GLU A 616 34.01 12.57 -4.98
CA GLU A 616 32.76 12.03 -4.47
C GLU A 616 31.66 12.14 -5.54
N PRO A 617 30.97 11.03 -5.93
CA PRO A 617 29.86 11.11 -6.88
C PRO A 617 28.76 12.05 -6.41
N ASP A 618 28.09 12.71 -7.33
CA ASP A 618 26.98 13.58 -6.96
C ASP A 618 25.73 12.75 -6.53
N PRO A 619 24.77 13.34 -5.79
CA PRO A 619 23.58 12.64 -5.35
C PRO A 619 22.71 12.05 -6.48
N ALA A 620 22.73 12.65 -7.67
CA ALA A 620 21.99 12.17 -8.82
C ALA A 620 22.64 10.92 -9.40
N GLU A 621 23.97 10.89 -9.53
CA GLU A 621 24.72 9.71 -9.95
C GLU A 621 24.57 8.58 -8.93
N MET A 622 24.68 8.88 -7.61
CA MET A 622 24.48 7.87 -6.57
C MET A 622 23.09 7.21 -6.71
N ARG A 623 22.06 8.00 -6.87
CA ARG A 623 20.68 7.52 -7.05
C ARG A 623 20.53 6.69 -8.32
N SER A 624 21.03 7.18 -9.46
CA SER A 624 20.94 6.50 -10.75
C SER A 624 21.60 5.13 -10.70
N ARG A 625 22.82 5.03 -10.17
CA ARG A 625 23.57 3.77 -10.03
C ARG A 625 22.77 2.74 -9.21
N MET A 626 22.24 3.15 -8.06
CA MET A 626 21.48 2.27 -7.18
C MET A 626 20.15 1.81 -7.81
N LEU A 627 19.42 2.71 -8.47
CA LEU A 627 18.15 2.38 -9.13
C LEU A 627 18.36 1.50 -10.37
N LEU A 628 19.34 1.82 -11.20
CA LEU A 628 19.63 1.07 -12.42
C LEU A 628 20.13 -0.35 -12.14
N ALA A 629 20.93 -0.53 -11.07
CA ALA A 629 21.30 -1.87 -10.61
C ALA A 629 20.08 -2.72 -10.22
N MET A 630 19.08 -2.10 -9.56
CA MET A 630 17.83 -2.77 -9.25
C MET A 630 17.00 -3.07 -10.51
N VAL A 631 16.89 -2.13 -11.46
CA VAL A 631 16.13 -2.30 -12.70
C VAL A 631 16.71 -3.41 -13.57
N ALA A 632 18.05 -3.47 -13.70
CA ALA A 632 18.73 -4.52 -14.46
C ALA A 632 18.41 -5.91 -13.88
N GLU A 633 18.50 -6.08 -12.56
CA GLU A 633 18.18 -7.35 -11.93
C GLU A 633 16.68 -7.67 -11.91
N ALA A 634 15.83 -6.67 -11.80
CA ALA A 634 14.38 -6.83 -11.90
C ALA A 634 13.96 -7.40 -13.26
N ALA A 635 14.53 -6.86 -14.35
CA ALA A 635 14.28 -7.34 -15.70
C ALA A 635 14.77 -8.79 -15.88
N ARG A 636 15.95 -9.14 -15.32
CA ARG A 636 16.45 -10.52 -15.33
C ARG A 636 15.56 -11.46 -14.53
N ALA A 637 15.14 -11.07 -13.35
CA ALA A 637 14.23 -11.88 -12.51
C ALA A 637 12.90 -12.17 -13.22
N LEU A 638 12.36 -11.20 -13.96
CA LEU A 638 11.16 -11.36 -14.77
C LEU A 638 11.43 -12.29 -15.97
N GLU A 639 12.54 -12.12 -16.69
CA GLU A 639 12.93 -12.96 -17.83
C GLU A 639 13.20 -14.41 -17.41
N GLU A 640 13.85 -14.62 -16.27
CA GLU A 640 14.12 -15.94 -15.68
C GLU A 640 12.82 -16.57 -15.11
N GLY A 641 11.70 -15.85 -15.11
CA GLY A 641 10.40 -16.31 -14.63
C GLY A 641 10.34 -16.54 -13.12
N VAL A 642 11.12 -15.78 -12.33
CA VAL A 642 11.00 -15.78 -10.85
C VAL A 642 9.61 -15.31 -10.46
N VAL A 643 9.04 -14.40 -11.22
CA VAL A 643 7.66 -13.93 -11.16
C VAL A 643 7.07 -13.82 -12.56
N ASP A 644 5.73 -13.84 -12.67
CA ASP A 644 5.03 -13.91 -13.92
C ASP A 644 4.67 -12.53 -14.53
N SER A 645 4.90 -11.44 -13.79
CA SER A 645 4.48 -10.11 -14.26
C SER A 645 5.36 -8.98 -13.70
N ALA A 646 5.42 -7.88 -14.43
CA ALA A 646 6.02 -6.62 -13.98
C ALA A 646 5.33 -6.09 -12.70
N GLY A 647 4.02 -6.26 -12.58
CA GLY A 647 3.25 -5.89 -11.38
C GLY A 647 3.70 -6.63 -10.12
N ALA A 648 4.14 -7.88 -10.24
CA ALA A 648 4.73 -8.63 -9.11
C ALA A 648 6.06 -8.04 -8.66
N VAL A 649 6.92 -7.59 -9.60
CA VAL A 649 8.17 -6.88 -9.31
C VAL A 649 7.89 -5.55 -8.61
N ASP A 650 6.97 -4.76 -9.13
CA ASP A 650 6.62 -3.47 -8.56
C ASP A 650 6.00 -3.62 -7.16
N LEU A 651 5.16 -4.63 -6.95
CA LEU A 651 4.61 -4.93 -5.62
C LEU A 651 5.71 -5.31 -4.62
N ALA A 652 6.72 -6.09 -5.05
CA ALA A 652 7.89 -6.43 -4.24
C ALA A 652 8.71 -5.18 -3.89
N ALA A 653 8.96 -4.30 -4.84
CA ALA A 653 9.67 -3.04 -4.62
C ALA A 653 8.91 -2.12 -3.64
N LEU A 654 7.62 -1.92 -3.86
CA LEU A 654 6.75 -1.06 -3.04
C LEU A 654 6.62 -1.55 -1.60
N LEU A 655 6.35 -2.84 -1.40
CA LEU A 655 6.02 -3.39 -0.08
C LEU A 655 7.22 -4.03 0.62
N GLY A 656 8.22 -4.51 -0.14
CA GLY A 656 9.38 -5.22 0.36
C GLY A 656 10.62 -4.33 0.57
N LEU A 657 10.77 -3.27 -0.26
CA LEU A 657 11.91 -2.37 -0.21
C LEU A 657 11.56 -0.94 0.20
N GLY A 658 10.26 -0.61 0.29
CA GLY A 658 9.82 0.75 0.57
C GLY A 658 10.06 1.71 -0.59
N PHE A 659 9.98 1.23 -1.83
CA PHE A 659 10.06 2.05 -3.03
C PHE A 659 8.92 3.09 -3.03
N PRO A 660 9.15 4.33 -3.50
CA PRO A 660 8.12 5.38 -3.43
C PRO A 660 6.86 5.02 -4.21
N ALA A 661 5.71 5.06 -3.57
CA ALA A 661 4.45 4.76 -4.23
C ALA A 661 4.08 5.80 -5.31
N ALA A 662 4.55 7.03 -5.16
CA ALA A 662 4.38 8.09 -6.17
C ALA A 662 5.09 7.78 -7.50
N GLU A 663 6.12 6.92 -7.46
CA GLU A 663 6.82 6.44 -8.65
C GLU A 663 6.16 5.21 -9.29
N GLY A 664 5.14 4.62 -8.64
CA GLY A 664 4.33 3.51 -9.15
C GLY A 664 4.91 2.13 -8.90
N GLY A 665 6.20 2.00 -8.79
CA GLY A 665 6.99 0.78 -8.67
C GLY A 665 8.23 0.85 -9.55
N LEU A 666 9.11 -0.13 -9.44
CA LEU A 666 10.44 -0.09 -10.05
C LEU A 666 10.40 -0.18 -11.58
N LEU A 667 9.60 -1.12 -12.14
CA LEU A 667 9.47 -1.30 -13.58
C LEU A 667 8.52 -0.27 -14.20
N PHE A 668 7.48 0.15 -13.49
CA PHE A 668 6.64 1.28 -13.91
C PHE A 668 7.46 2.58 -13.98
N TYR A 669 8.36 2.80 -13.03
CA TYR A 669 9.30 3.91 -13.06
C TYR A 669 10.25 3.83 -14.28
N ALA A 670 10.80 2.63 -14.58
CA ALA A 670 11.65 2.42 -15.74
C ALA A 670 10.91 2.69 -17.08
N ASP A 671 9.65 2.25 -17.21
CA ASP A 671 8.82 2.56 -18.38
C ASP A 671 8.63 4.07 -18.57
N ARG A 672 8.39 4.78 -17.48
CA ARG A 672 8.22 6.24 -17.50
C ARG A 672 9.49 6.99 -17.91
N LEU A 673 10.67 6.46 -17.60
CA LEU A 673 11.95 7.01 -18.06
C LEU A 673 12.22 6.73 -19.55
N GLY A 674 11.56 5.72 -20.10
CA GLY A 674 11.79 5.20 -21.45
C GLY A 674 12.91 4.17 -21.47
N LEU A 675 12.59 2.92 -21.87
CA LEU A 675 13.52 1.80 -21.80
C LEU A 675 14.77 1.97 -22.65
N ALA A 676 14.69 2.70 -23.78
CA ALA A 676 15.87 3.04 -24.59
C ALA A 676 16.88 3.92 -23.82
N ALA A 677 16.39 4.92 -23.08
CA ALA A 677 17.24 5.76 -22.23
C ALA A 677 17.81 4.96 -21.04
N VAL A 678 17.02 4.08 -20.45
CA VAL A 678 17.47 3.17 -19.37
C VAL A 678 18.59 2.25 -19.88
N CYS A 679 18.45 1.64 -21.08
CA CYS A 679 19.48 0.82 -21.68
C CYS A 679 20.76 1.62 -21.95
N ALA A 680 20.67 2.80 -22.53
CA ALA A 680 21.83 3.66 -22.80
C ALA A 680 22.59 4.02 -21.50
N ALA A 681 21.88 4.37 -20.43
CA ALA A 681 22.47 4.68 -19.13
C ALA A 681 23.13 3.43 -18.49
N LEU A 682 22.51 2.25 -18.63
CA LEU A 682 23.09 0.98 -18.17
C LEU A 682 24.35 0.64 -18.95
N ASP A 683 24.39 0.83 -20.28
CA ASP A 683 25.56 0.59 -21.13
C ASP A 683 26.74 1.49 -20.75
N ASP A 684 26.48 2.79 -20.48
CA ASP A 684 27.52 3.70 -19.98
C ASP A 684 28.07 3.22 -18.62
N LEU A 685 27.19 2.86 -17.69
CA LEU A 685 27.61 2.34 -16.40
C LEU A 685 28.35 0.99 -16.53
N ALA A 686 27.93 0.11 -17.43
CA ALA A 686 28.60 -1.16 -17.68
C ALA A 686 30.02 -0.96 -18.20
N ALA A 687 30.21 -0.02 -19.14
CA ALA A 687 31.54 0.34 -19.68
C ALA A 687 32.47 0.90 -18.59
N ARG A 688 31.97 1.67 -17.64
CA ARG A 688 32.76 2.30 -16.57
C ARG A 688 32.93 1.43 -15.33
N LEU A 689 31.91 0.66 -14.95
CA LEU A 689 31.80 0.03 -13.63
C LEU A 689 31.64 -1.50 -13.70
N GLY A 690 31.49 -2.05 -14.91
CA GLY A 690 31.50 -3.49 -15.18
C GLY A 690 30.10 -4.13 -15.30
N GLU A 691 30.12 -5.41 -15.56
CA GLU A 691 29.06 -6.31 -16.01
C GLU A 691 27.75 -6.29 -15.15
N ARG A 692 27.82 -5.88 -13.89
CA ARG A 692 26.64 -5.76 -13.03
C ARG A 692 25.57 -4.77 -13.52
N PHE A 693 25.99 -3.86 -14.42
CA PHE A 693 25.10 -2.89 -15.07
C PHE A 693 24.69 -3.29 -16.49
N GLU A 694 25.15 -4.43 -17.01
CA GLU A 694 24.72 -4.86 -18.33
C GLU A 694 23.18 -4.96 -18.40
N PRO A 695 22.54 -4.33 -19.39
CA PRO A 695 21.11 -4.47 -19.58
C PRO A 695 20.70 -5.94 -19.79
N ALA A 696 19.63 -6.36 -19.13
CA ALA A 696 19.05 -7.68 -19.35
C ALA A 696 18.57 -7.82 -20.80
N PRO A 697 18.65 -9.02 -21.41
CA PRO A 697 18.14 -9.24 -22.77
C PRO A 697 16.69 -8.84 -22.97
N LEU A 698 15.82 -9.10 -21.98
CA LEU A 698 14.43 -8.63 -22.00
C LEU A 698 14.34 -7.11 -22.10
N LEU A 699 15.15 -6.38 -21.35
CA LEU A 699 15.13 -4.92 -21.33
C LEU A 699 15.56 -4.36 -22.70
N ARG A 700 16.62 -4.91 -23.32
CA ARG A 700 17.05 -4.53 -24.67
C ARG A 700 15.95 -4.79 -25.70
N ARG A 701 15.39 -5.99 -25.71
CA ARG A 701 14.31 -6.37 -26.63
C ARG A 701 13.10 -5.42 -26.53
N LEU A 702 12.64 -5.10 -25.32
CA LEU A 702 11.54 -4.17 -25.12
C LEU A 702 11.90 -2.76 -25.60
N ALA A 703 13.11 -2.30 -25.34
CA ALA A 703 13.59 -1.01 -25.81
C ALA A 703 13.63 -0.91 -27.35
N GLU A 704 14.13 -1.97 -28.03
CA GLU A 704 14.18 -2.07 -29.50
C GLU A 704 12.79 -2.14 -30.13
N GLU A 705 11.83 -2.81 -29.48
CA GLU A 705 10.44 -2.89 -29.90
C GLU A 705 9.64 -1.58 -29.61
N GLY A 706 10.22 -0.61 -28.91
CA GLY A 706 9.52 0.60 -28.48
C GLY A 706 8.39 0.32 -27.49
N ARG A 707 8.53 -0.72 -26.69
CA ARG A 707 7.53 -1.17 -25.71
C ARG A 707 8.05 -0.98 -24.27
N GLY A 708 7.12 -0.84 -23.34
CA GLY A 708 7.37 -0.92 -21.92
C GLY A 708 7.02 -2.28 -21.33
N PHE A 709 7.31 -2.48 -20.04
CA PHE A 709 6.90 -3.65 -19.28
C PHE A 709 5.37 -3.77 -19.15
N TYR A 710 4.67 -2.62 -19.23
CA TYR A 710 3.19 -2.52 -19.13
C TYR A 710 2.49 -2.31 -20.48
N GLY A 711 3.16 -2.51 -21.61
CA GLY A 711 2.58 -2.43 -22.95
C GLY A 711 3.20 -1.37 -23.85
N ALA A 712 2.47 -0.91 -24.87
CA ALA A 712 2.97 0.12 -25.76
C ALA A 712 3.33 1.38 -24.97
N ALA A 713 4.54 1.90 -25.18
CA ALA A 713 5.02 3.12 -24.55
C ALA A 713 4.20 4.32 -25.08
N GLU A 714 3.04 4.58 -24.50
CA GLU A 714 2.55 5.95 -24.40
C GLU A 714 3.40 6.65 -23.33
N ALA A 715 4.63 6.96 -23.71
CA ALA A 715 5.48 7.80 -22.89
C ALA A 715 4.82 9.18 -22.80
N PRO A 716 4.38 9.64 -21.62
CA PRO A 716 4.32 11.06 -21.41
C PRO A 716 5.74 11.58 -21.66
N ALA A 717 5.88 12.70 -22.39
CA ALA A 717 7.16 13.33 -22.57
C ALA A 717 7.88 13.39 -21.19
N PRO A 718 9.16 13.01 -21.11
CA PRO A 718 9.87 13.03 -19.85
C PRO A 718 9.74 14.42 -19.27
N PRO A 719 9.42 14.58 -17.96
CA PRO A 719 9.55 15.88 -17.33
C PRO A 719 10.97 16.37 -17.59
N ALA A 720 11.15 17.67 -17.84
CA ALA A 720 12.43 18.31 -18.16
C ALA A 720 13.53 18.09 -17.10
N GLU A 721 13.25 17.33 -16.06
CA GLU A 721 14.12 16.86 -14.99
C GLU A 721 14.17 15.31 -14.94
N ALA A 722 14.41 14.67 -16.07
CA ALA A 722 14.79 13.25 -16.05
C ALA A 722 16.24 13.17 -15.54
N VAL A 723 16.37 13.01 -14.23
CA VAL A 723 17.62 12.95 -13.46
C VAL A 723 18.60 11.85 -13.91
N LEU A 724 18.19 11.00 -14.84
CA LEU A 724 19.08 10.01 -15.49
C LEU A 724 19.83 10.60 -16.70
N LEU A 725 19.42 11.75 -17.26
CA LEU A 725 19.99 12.31 -18.47
C LEU A 725 20.95 13.49 -18.23
N ASP A 726 21.09 13.97 -16.99
CA ASP A 726 22.11 14.93 -16.59
C ASP A 726 23.46 14.27 -16.21
N MET A 727 23.75 13.12 -16.78
CA MET A 727 25.11 12.58 -16.75
C MET A 727 25.92 13.33 -17.83
N PRO A 728 27.01 14.04 -17.48
CA PRO A 728 27.83 14.69 -18.47
C PRO A 728 28.29 13.63 -19.48
N ALA A 729 27.99 13.85 -20.77
CA ALA A 729 28.61 13.11 -21.83
C ALA A 729 30.12 13.21 -21.62
N GLY A 730 30.78 12.06 -21.41
CA GLY A 730 32.15 11.97 -21.02
C GLY A 730 33.05 12.89 -21.89
N GLY A 731 33.75 13.79 -21.21
CA GLY A 731 34.91 14.51 -21.75
C GLY A 731 36.18 13.80 -21.28
#